data_a09f12a4a4640b0dd3ca78b7f8a39330
#
_entry.id   a09f12a4a4640b0dd3ca78b7f8a39330
#
_cell.length_a   1.000
_cell.length_b   1.000
_cell.length_c   1.000
_cell.angle_alpha   90.00
_cell.angle_beta   90.00
_cell.angle_gamma   90.00
#
_symmetry.space_group_name_H-M   'P 1'
#
loop_
_entity.id
_entity.type
_entity.pdbx_description
1 polymer ?
#
loop_
_entity_poly.entity_id
_entity_poly.type
_entity_poly.pdbx_seq_one_letter_code
_entity_poly.pdbx_strand_id
1 'polypeptide(L)'
;MIGITSYGAYIPRLRLDRMSIYQHMGWFAPAIVILAQGERSMCNWDEDSVTMAVAASRDCLIGKDKLSVDGLYLASTTLPFADRQNAGIVSSALNLRNDIITSDFTSSQKAGSTALVAALEAVKSGEKKNILIAATDRRETKAASFYEMWFGDGAASILVGDKDVIAQFKGSYCVSYDFTDHYRGFMKKYDYVWEERWARDMGYARIIPEAISGLMDKLDITMDHVDKLIFPCIFKAEHRKIAKNLGASPEKVVDTMHEVCGETGTAHALLMLVCALESSKPGDRLLVAGFGQGCNALYFEVTENITQLLHRNGFKGSIKNKKTTENYMKWLKFRDLIQAEMGIRAEAPNQTAMTALERKNKMILGLVGGKCRECGTPQFPKMDICVNPQCGAIHSQDDYEFSEVPAKIKTFTGDMLSVSMDPPAIYGMIQFEDGGRFMADFTDCEIDALKMGLTVKMVFRKRAEDKERGFVNYFWKAVPVPGATEKTEKVRFDGRVAVVTGAGGGLGRIYALELARRGAKIVVNDLGCDRNGSGKGSTSPADNVVQEIRELGGEAVSNYDNVVTPEGGKNIVTSAVNAFGKVDILINNAGFLRDKSFLKMEPENWKPVLDVHLNGAYNVTHAAFKVMKENGYGRIIMTTSAAGLYGNFGQTNYAAAKMGLVGLMNTLKIEGAKYNIKVNTIAPLAASRLTEDVTPPEIFEKMKPEFVAPLVLYLSSEACDKTGAIFNAGMGYFSRAAVLTGLGIKLGDPSNLPTPEQIEENWQKINSLEGAKEMYDANAAILMLADSPAL
;
A
#
# COMPACT_ATOMS: atom_id res chain seq x y z
N MET A 1 16.03 14.55 -32.98
CA MET A 1 15.36 15.34 -31.94
C MET A 1 16.08 14.99 -30.65
N ILE A 2 16.47 15.99 -29.85
CA ILE A 2 17.22 15.75 -28.60
C ILE A 2 16.39 16.23 -27.44
N GLY A 3 16.42 15.50 -26.32
CA GLY A 3 15.67 15.87 -25.15
C GLY A 3 15.64 14.80 -24.07
N ILE A 4 14.67 14.92 -23.18
CA ILE A 4 14.40 13.94 -22.14
C ILE A 4 13.71 12.72 -22.75
N THR A 5 14.23 11.52 -22.50
CA THR A 5 13.67 10.25 -22.99
C THR A 5 13.05 9.43 -21.87
N SER A 6 13.41 9.72 -20.61
CA SER A 6 12.87 9.08 -19.42
C SER A 6 13.16 9.91 -18.18
N TYR A 7 12.42 9.69 -17.12
CA TYR A 7 12.63 10.29 -15.81
C TYR A 7 12.39 9.30 -14.68
N GLY A 8 12.87 9.60 -13.49
CA GLY A 8 12.61 8.87 -12.27
C GLY A 8 12.80 9.76 -11.05
N ALA A 9 12.25 9.35 -9.93
CA ALA A 9 12.40 10.07 -8.67
C ALA A 9 12.45 9.12 -7.48
N TYR A 10 13.11 9.57 -6.45
CA TYR A 10 13.11 8.91 -5.16
C TYR A 10 13.08 9.93 -4.03
N ILE A 11 12.08 9.81 -3.17
CA ILE A 11 12.02 10.54 -1.91
C ILE A 11 11.98 9.48 -0.81
N PRO A 12 12.88 9.53 0.20
CA PRO A 12 12.90 8.59 1.31
C PRO A 12 11.51 8.37 1.90
N ARG A 13 11.21 7.16 2.32
CA ARG A 13 9.89 6.80 2.83
C ARG A 13 9.51 7.60 4.08
N LEU A 14 10.48 7.87 4.96
CA LEU A 14 10.22 8.58 6.21
C LEU A 14 9.94 10.07 5.97
N ARG A 15 8.94 10.58 6.69
CA ARG A 15 8.58 12.00 6.74
C ARG A 15 8.55 12.43 8.19
N LEU A 16 9.39 13.40 8.54
CA LEU A 16 9.34 14.02 9.85
C LEU A 16 8.33 15.17 9.82
N ASP A 17 7.34 15.13 10.69
CA ASP A 17 6.43 16.24 10.91
C ASP A 17 7.19 17.43 11.49
N ARG A 18 7.06 18.62 10.87
CA ARG A 18 7.78 19.81 11.29
C ARG A 18 7.29 20.35 12.64
N MET A 19 6.02 20.14 12.96
CA MET A 19 5.48 20.51 14.27
C MET A 19 6.19 19.73 15.40
N SER A 20 6.57 18.48 15.16
CA SER A 20 7.35 17.68 16.11
C SER A 20 8.72 18.30 16.41
N ILE A 21 9.39 18.90 15.42
CA ILE A 21 10.65 19.64 15.65
C ILE A 21 10.39 20.82 16.60
N TYR A 22 9.35 21.59 16.33
CA TYR A 22 8.97 22.72 17.18
C TYR A 22 8.58 22.30 18.59
N GLN A 23 7.82 21.25 18.76
CA GLN A 23 7.42 20.75 20.08
C GLN A 23 8.61 20.39 20.96
N HIS A 24 9.70 19.89 20.39
CA HIS A 24 10.90 19.51 21.11
C HIS A 24 11.91 20.64 21.27
N MET A 25 11.99 21.56 20.31
CA MET A 25 13.02 22.59 20.23
C MET A 25 12.48 24.02 20.38
N GLY A 26 11.18 24.23 20.42
CA GLY A 26 10.57 25.57 20.49
C GLY A 26 10.89 26.34 21.78
N TRP A 27 11.20 25.66 22.88
CA TRP A 27 11.68 26.26 24.09
C TRP A 27 13.04 26.97 23.90
N PHE A 28 13.88 26.46 22.99
CA PHE A 28 15.19 27.01 22.66
C PHE A 28 15.12 27.97 21.44
N ALA A 29 14.37 27.59 20.40
CA ALA A 29 14.26 28.34 19.16
C ALA A 29 12.79 28.63 18.82
N PRO A 30 12.08 29.49 19.55
CA PRO A 30 10.64 29.72 19.39
C PRO A 30 10.26 30.22 17.99
N ALA A 31 11.16 30.91 17.29
CA ALA A 31 10.89 31.46 15.96
C ALA A 31 10.64 30.40 14.87
N ILE A 32 11.10 29.14 15.04
CA ILE A 32 10.90 28.08 14.04
C ILE A 32 9.43 27.69 13.89
N VAL A 33 8.53 28.09 14.80
CA VAL A 33 7.08 27.86 14.69
C VAL A 33 6.50 28.38 13.38
N ILE A 34 7.06 29.43 12.79
CA ILE A 34 6.58 30.03 11.53
C ILE A 34 6.66 29.03 10.37
N LEU A 35 7.55 28.03 10.46
CA LEU A 35 7.81 27.02 9.46
C LEU A 35 7.36 25.62 9.88
N ALA A 36 6.65 25.51 11.02
CA ALA A 36 6.25 24.22 11.58
C ALA A 36 5.11 23.52 10.85
N GLN A 37 4.64 24.06 9.72
CA GLN A 37 3.61 23.45 8.89
C GLN A 37 4.22 22.46 7.89
N GLY A 38 3.57 21.31 7.70
CA GLY A 38 3.96 20.29 6.71
C GLY A 38 5.05 19.34 7.21
N GLU A 39 5.59 18.59 6.28
CA GLU A 39 6.55 17.51 6.53
C GLU A 39 7.87 17.77 5.80
N ARG A 40 8.94 17.17 6.29
CA ARG A 40 10.20 17.05 5.57
C ARG A 40 10.52 15.59 5.28
N SER A 41 11.10 15.30 4.14
CA SER A 41 11.65 13.98 3.86
C SER A 41 12.90 13.74 4.71
N MET A 42 13.05 12.48 5.11
CA MET A 42 14.09 12.05 6.03
C MET A 42 14.67 10.71 5.55
N CYS A 43 15.95 10.71 5.18
CA CYS A 43 16.67 9.46 4.94
C CYS A 43 16.58 8.53 6.14
N ASN A 44 16.39 7.25 5.87
CA ASN A 44 16.62 6.21 6.85
C ASN A 44 18.12 6.19 7.22
N TRP A 45 18.49 5.52 8.33
CA TRP A 45 19.89 5.46 8.78
C TRP A 45 20.84 4.84 7.75
N ASP A 46 20.31 3.97 6.90
CA ASP A 46 21.05 3.24 5.86
C ASP A 46 20.95 3.88 4.46
N GLU A 47 20.41 5.10 4.38
CA GLU A 47 20.32 5.88 3.14
C GLU A 47 21.32 7.05 3.12
N ASP A 48 21.76 7.39 1.92
CA ASP A 48 22.56 8.57 1.61
C ASP A 48 22.35 9.02 0.16
N SER A 49 23.10 10.01 -0.28
CA SER A 49 23.02 10.54 -1.63
C SER A 49 23.26 9.49 -2.72
N VAL A 50 24.19 8.55 -2.50
CA VAL A 50 24.48 7.47 -3.46
C VAL A 50 23.32 6.50 -3.56
N THR A 51 22.78 6.07 -2.43
CA THR A 51 21.66 5.10 -2.40
C THR A 51 20.39 5.67 -3.00
N MET A 52 20.10 6.96 -2.76
CA MET A 52 18.97 7.66 -3.37
C MET A 52 19.16 7.84 -4.88
N ALA A 53 20.39 8.16 -5.34
CA ALA A 53 20.70 8.25 -6.75
C ALA A 53 20.47 6.92 -7.47
N VAL A 54 20.90 5.80 -6.89
CA VAL A 54 20.63 4.45 -7.44
C VAL A 54 19.12 4.22 -7.53
N ALA A 55 18.35 4.56 -6.48
CA ALA A 55 16.91 4.35 -6.46
C ALA A 55 16.17 5.17 -7.53
N ALA A 56 16.49 6.47 -7.68
CA ALA A 56 15.91 7.34 -8.70
C ALA A 56 16.32 6.90 -10.13
N SER A 57 17.58 6.45 -10.30
CA SER A 57 18.07 5.98 -11.59
C SER A 57 17.41 4.66 -12.02
N ARG A 58 17.18 3.72 -11.09
CA ARG A 58 16.42 2.50 -11.37
C ARG A 58 15.00 2.82 -11.83
N ASP A 59 14.35 3.76 -11.18
CA ASP A 59 13.01 4.22 -11.56
C ASP A 59 13.01 4.87 -12.97
N CYS A 60 14.04 5.66 -13.28
CA CYS A 60 14.25 6.27 -14.60
C CYS A 60 14.49 5.23 -15.71
N LEU A 61 15.17 4.15 -15.39
CA LEU A 61 15.56 3.11 -16.37
C LEU A 61 14.47 2.05 -16.60
N ILE A 62 13.30 2.13 -15.95
CA ILE A 62 12.19 1.19 -16.21
C ILE A 62 11.85 1.19 -17.70
N GLY A 63 11.94 0.01 -18.34
CA GLY A 63 11.64 -0.19 -19.76
C GLY A 63 12.68 0.41 -20.72
N LYS A 64 13.83 0.85 -20.23
CA LYS A 64 14.96 1.30 -21.06
C LYS A 64 16.07 0.26 -21.05
N ASP A 65 16.76 0.16 -22.18
CA ASP A 65 17.97 -0.66 -22.27
C ASP A 65 19.14 0.05 -21.59
N LYS A 66 19.50 -0.41 -20.40
CA LYS A 66 20.60 0.16 -19.63
C LYS A 66 21.98 0.00 -20.29
N LEU A 67 22.13 -0.96 -21.22
CA LEU A 67 23.35 -1.12 -22.00
C LEU A 67 23.49 -0.03 -23.08
N SER A 68 22.43 0.72 -23.38
CA SER A 68 22.46 1.88 -24.28
C SER A 68 22.97 3.15 -23.61
N VAL A 69 23.14 3.18 -22.29
CA VAL A 69 23.65 4.36 -21.57
C VAL A 69 25.13 4.56 -21.85
N ASP A 70 25.51 5.73 -22.33
CA ASP A 70 26.88 6.11 -22.71
C ASP A 70 27.57 7.00 -21.66
N GLY A 71 26.81 7.49 -20.69
CA GLY A 71 27.35 8.29 -19.59
C GLY A 71 26.43 8.39 -18.41
N LEU A 72 27.01 8.55 -17.20
CA LEU A 72 26.33 8.80 -15.94
C LEU A 72 26.91 10.07 -15.29
N TYR A 73 26.08 11.09 -15.13
CA TYR A 73 26.40 12.33 -14.44
C TYR A 73 25.67 12.36 -13.10
N LEU A 74 26.45 12.31 -12.01
CA LEU A 74 25.94 12.37 -10.64
C LEU A 74 26.09 13.79 -10.10
N ALA A 75 25.01 14.43 -9.70
CA ALA A 75 25.00 15.77 -9.16
C ALA A 75 24.61 15.76 -7.68
N SER A 76 25.51 16.28 -6.81
CA SER A 76 25.23 16.35 -5.37
C SER A 76 26.21 17.26 -4.66
N THR A 77 25.75 17.93 -3.59
CA THR A 77 26.60 18.65 -2.65
C THR A 77 26.91 17.83 -1.38
N THR A 78 26.39 16.60 -1.27
CA THR A 78 26.47 15.77 -0.07
C THR A 78 26.98 14.35 -0.38
N LEU A 79 27.92 14.25 -1.32
CA LEU A 79 28.56 12.99 -1.68
C LEU A 79 29.41 12.45 -0.51
N PRO A 80 29.38 11.13 -0.26
CA PRO A 80 30.10 10.53 0.84
C PRO A 80 31.63 10.51 0.66
N PHE A 81 32.12 10.56 -0.58
CA PHE A 81 33.54 10.55 -0.88
C PHE A 81 33.93 11.85 -1.58
N ALA A 82 34.97 12.52 -1.03
CA ALA A 82 35.58 13.70 -1.64
C ALA A 82 36.56 13.33 -2.76
N ASP A 83 37.30 12.21 -2.61
CA ASP A 83 38.27 11.67 -3.57
C ASP A 83 38.07 10.16 -3.75
N ARG A 84 36.95 9.80 -4.30
CA ARG A 84 36.57 8.54 -4.91
C ARG A 84 35.34 8.86 -5.73
N GLN A 85 35.36 8.55 -7.02
CA GLN A 85 34.24 8.90 -7.88
C GLN A 85 32.95 8.21 -7.44
N ASN A 86 31.97 8.97 -6.97
CA ASN A 86 30.69 8.47 -6.49
C ASN A 86 29.80 7.99 -7.63
N ALA A 87 29.87 8.63 -8.80
CA ALA A 87 29.18 8.18 -10.02
C ALA A 87 29.59 6.75 -10.42
N GLY A 88 30.86 6.36 -10.18
CA GLY A 88 31.32 4.99 -10.41
C GLY A 88 30.65 3.95 -9.51
N ILE A 89 30.30 4.31 -8.26
CA ILE A 89 29.56 3.44 -7.36
C ILE A 89 28.12 3.26 -7.87
N VAL A 90 27.47 4.35 -8.27
CA VAL A 90 26.12 4.32 -8.85
C VAL A 90 26.09 3.50 -10.14
N SER A 91 27.07 3.69 -11.04
CA SER A 91 27.21 2.92 -12.27
C SER A 91 27.34 1.41 -12.01
N SER A 92 28.19 1.03 -11.05
CA SER A 92 28.38 -0.37 -10.65
C SER A 92 27.10 -0.98 -10.03
N ALA A 93 26.38 -0.21 -9.21
CA ALA A 93 25.12 -0.66 -8.60
C ALA A 93 23.99 -0.84 -9.63
N LEU A 94 24.03 -0.07 -10.72
CA LEU A 94 23.08 -0.19 -11.84
C LEU A 94 23.51 -1.27 -12.87
N ASN A 95 24.69 -1.85 -12.73
CA ASN A 95 25.28 -2.76 -13.70
C ASN A 95 25.38 -2.15 -15.10
N LEU A 96 25.78 -0.88 -15.19
CA LEU A 96 26.06 -0.23 -16.46
C LEU A 96 27.37 -0.76 -17.08
N ARG A 97 27.56 -0.52 -18.37
CA ARG A 97 28.83 -0.89 -19.06
C ARG A 97 30.01 -0.15 -18.43
N ASN A 98 31.19 -0.75 -18.52
CA ASN A 98 32.42 -0.13 -18.00
C ASN A 98 33.04 0.94 -18.95
N ASP A 99 32.64 0.94 -20.20
CA ASP A 99 33.13 1.85 -21.27
C ASP A 99 32.29 3.12 -21.43
N ILE A 100 31.69 3.59 -20.33
CA ILE A 100 30.89 4.82 -20.27
C ILE A 100 31.64 5.95 -19.58
N ILE A 101 31.31 7.20 -19.87
CA ILE A 101 31.80 8.33 -19.11
C ILE A 101 31.03 8.47 -17.79
N THR A 102 31.75 8.68 -16.69
CA THR A 102 31.15 9.00 -15.40
C THR A 102 31.73 10.32 -14.87
N SER A 103 30.89 11.14 -14.21
CA SER A 103 31.32 12.42 -13.62
C SER A 103 30.50 12.77 -12.40
N ASP A 104 31.15 13.33 -11.39
CA ASP A 104 30.53 13.96 -10.22
C ASP A 104 30.42 15.48 -10.43
N PHE A 105 29.22 16.04 -10.41
CA PHE A 105 28.93 17.48 -10.43
C PHE A 105 28.63 17.91 -9.01
N THR A 106 29.34 18.87 -8.46
CA THR A 106 29.23 19.28 -7.06
C THR A 106 29.42 20.78 -6.87
N SER A 107 29.50 21.22 -5.61
CA SER A 107 29.83 22.57 -5.16
C SER A 107 28.77 23.65 -5.45
N SER A 108 27.59 23.32 -5.95
CA SER A 108 26.49 24.27 -6.15
C SER A 108 25.12 23.57 -6.13
N GLN A 109 24.09 24.23 -5.63
CA GLN A 109 22.72 23.70 -5.67
C GLN A 109 22.17 23.58 -7.09
N LYS A 110 22.72 24.34 -8.08
CA LYS A 110 22.36 24.16 -9.49
C LYS A 110 23.12 23.01 -10.18
N ALA A 111 23.93 22.23 -9.49
CA ALA A 111 24.71 21.14 -10.10
C ALA A 111 23.83 20.14 -10.88
N GLY A 112 22.61 19.86 -10.41
CA GLY A 112 21.64 19.00 -11.13
C GLY A 112 21.23 19.58 -12.49
N SER A 113 20.88 20.87 -12.56
CA SER A 113 20.55 21.54 -13.83
C SER A 113 21.79 21.76 -14.69
N THR A 114 22.98 21.95 -14.10
CA THR A 114 24.25 22.04 -14.85
C THR A 114 24.59 20.69 -15.51
N ALA A 115 24.43 19.58 -14.80
CA ALA A 115 24.61 18.24 -15.35
C ALA A 115 23.61 17.97 -16.49
N LEU A 116 22.34 18.45 -16.37
CA LEU A 116 21.34 18.33 -17.42
C LEU A 116 21.74 19.13 -18.68
N VAL A 117 22.22 20.37 -18.54
CA VAL A 117 22.73 21.16 -19.66
C VAL A 117 23.90 20.44 -20.33
N ALA A 118 24.89 20.00 -19.55
CA ALA A 118 26.07 19.29 -20.07
C ALA A 118 25.70 17.99 -20.81
N ALA A 119 24.70 17.25 -20.30
CA ALA A 119 24.22 16.03 -20.95
C ALA A 119 23.52 16.32 -22.30
N LEU A 120 22.68 17.37 -22.33
CA LEU A 120 22.02 17.82 -23.58
C LEU A 120 23.03 18.24 -24.64
N GLU A 121 24.06 18.97 -24.25
CA GLU A 121 25.15 19.41 -25.18
C GLU A 121 25.99 18.20 -25.64
N ALA A 122 26.30 17.25 -24.74
CA ALA A 122 27.03 16.05 -25.11
C ALA A 122 26.26 15.15 -26.09
N VAL A 123 24.94 15.01 -25.91
CA VAL A 123 24.09 14.29 -26.88
C VAL A 123 23.97 15.10 -28.19
N LYS A 124 23.92 16.44 -28.12
CA LYS A 124 23.85 17.29 -29.29
C LYS A 124 25.12 17.23 -30.15
N SER A 125 26.29 16.96 -29.58
CA SER A 125 27.54 16.76 -30.32
C SER A 125 27.51 15.53 -31.21
N GLY A 126 26.61 14.55 -30.91
CA GLY A 126 26.47 13.29 -31.65
C GLY A 126 27.41 12.16 -31.20
N GLU A 127 28.35 12.42 -30.30
CA GLU A 127 29.28 11.40 -29.80
C GLU A 127 28.67 10.48 -28.75
N LYS A 128 27.68 10.99 -28.01
CA LYS A 128 26.92 10.25 -27.01
C LYS A 128 25.44 10.24 -27.40
N LYS A 129 24.78 9.09 -27.19
CA LYS A 129 23.37 8.92 -27.56
C LYS A 129 22.46 9.00 -26.34
N ASN A 130 22.91 8.46 -25.21
CA ASN A 130 22.11 8.44 -23.97
C ASN A 130 22.97 8.76 -22.77
N ILE A 131 22.62 9.80 -22.03
CA ILE A 131 23.27 10.17 -20.77
C ILE A 131 22.25 10.17 -19.65
N LEU A 132 22.54 9.42 -18.61
CA LEU A 132 21.78 9.36 -17.38
C LEU A 132 22.31 10.42 -16.40
N ILE A 133 21.44 11.29 -15.95
CA ILE A 133 21.72 12.27 -14.89
C ILE A 133 21.03 11.77 -13.61
N ALA A 134 21.73 11.75 -12.50
CA ALA A 134 21.17 11.53 -11.18
C ALA A 134 21.52 12.72 -10.27
N ALA A 135 20.53 13.48 -9.84
CA ALA A 135 20.71 14.58 -8.89
C ALA A 135 20.16 14.17 -7.53
N THR A 136 20.92 14.40 -6.46
CA THR A 136 20.59 13.86 -5.14
C THR A 136 21.26 14.68 -4.03
N ASP A 137 20.54 14.90 -2.93
CA ASP A 137 21.16 15.43 -1.70
C ASP A 137 20.52 14.85 -0.44
N ARG A 138 21.37 14.57 0.56
CA ARG A 138 21.02 14.34 1.95
C ARG A 138 21.44 15.58 2.74
N ARG A 139 20.52 16.55 2.86
CA ARG A 139 20.84 17.88 3.41
C ARG A 139 21.16 17.82 4.91
N GLU A 140 22.33 18.31 5.29
CA GLU A 140 22.83 18.28 6.67
C GLU A 140 22.64 19.64 7.36
N THR A 141 21.95 19.63 8.52
CA THR A 141 21.66 20.83 9.31
C THR A 141 21.93 20.61 10.79
N LYS A 142 22.13 21.69 11.52
CA LYS A 142 22.11 21.68 12.98
C LYS A 142 20.67 21.60 13.46
N ALA A 143 20.46 20.98 14.62
CA ALA A 143 19.17 20.95 15.29
C ALA A 143 18.68 22.37 15.60
N ALA A 144 17.36 22.56 15.54
CA ALA A 144 16.66 23.83 15.81
C ALA A 144 17.01 25.00 14.86
N SER A 145 17.60 24.73 13.71
CA SER A 145 17.82 25.77 12.69
C SER A 145 16.62 25.93 11.76
N PHE A 146 16.45 27.12 11.16
CA PHE A 146 15.43 27.33 10.12
C PHE A 146 15.62 26.37 8.95
N TYR A 147 16.86 26.02 8.62
CA TYR A 147 17.19 25.07 7.54
C TYR A 147 16.79 23.63 7.86
N GLU A 148 16.74 23.28 9.13
CA GLU A 148 16.15 22.00 9.53
C GLU A 148 14.66 21.93 9.16
N MET A 149 13.95 23.05 9.22
CA MET A 149 12.55 23.13 8.82
C MET A 149 12.37 23.13 7.30
N TRP A 150 13.28 23.73 6.55
CA TRP A 150 13.15 23.85 5.10
C TRP A 150 13.69 22.65 4.33
N PHE A 151 14.81 22.08 4.76
CA PHE A 151 15.51 21.05 3.99
C PHE A 151 14.81 19.69 4.05
N GLY A 152 14.97 18.94 2.97
CA GLY A 152 14.56 17.54 2.83
C GLY A 152 15.61 16.75 2.08
N ASP A 153 15.41 15.44 1.99
CA ASP A 153 16.27 14.51 1.28
C ASP A 153 15.56 13.98 0.05
N GLY A 154 16.26 13.79 -1.05
CA GLY A 154 15.65 13.25 -2.26
C GLY A 154 16.60 13.14 -3.43
N ALA A 155 16.15 12.46 -4.47
CA ALA A 155 16.85 12.30 -5.73
C ALA A 155 15.89 12.34 -6.92
N ALA A 156 16.37 12.90 -8.02
CA ALA A 156 15.74 12.84 -9.33
C ALA A 156 16.71 12.26 -10.35
N SER A 157 16.22 11.52 -11.30
CA SER A 157 17.02 11.03 -12.42
C SER A 157 16.34 11.35 -13.75
N ILE A 158 17.14 11.77 -14.71
CA ILE A 158 16.71 12.14 -16.08
C ILE A 158 17.60 11.39 -17.07
N LEU A 159 16.99 10.73 -18.02
CA LEU A 159 17.71 10.18 -19.18
C LEU A 159 17.54 11.13 -20.36
N VAL A 160 18.66 11.61 -20.86
CA VAL A 160 18.72 12.46 -22.06
C VAL A 160 19.14 11.62 -23.25
N GLY A 161 18.50 11.80 -24.39
CA GLY A 161 18.82 11.07 -25.62
C GLY A 161 18.24 11.69 -26.87
N ASP A 162 18.40 10.97 -28.01
CA ASP A 162 17.95 11.37 -29.33
C ASP A 162 16.80 10.53 -29.92
N LYS A 163 16.42 9.42 -29.21
CA LYS A 163 15.32 8.52 -29.56
C LYS A 163 14.25 8.49 -28.49
N ASP A 164 13.00 8.29 -28.90
CA ASP A 164 11.84 8.20 -28.00
C ASP A 164 11.76 9.38 -27.03
N VAL A 165 12.10 10.56 -27.51
CA VAL A 165 12.13 11.80 -26.72
C VAL A 165 10.73 12.13 -26.25
N ILE A 166 10.51 12.21 -24.95
CA ILE A 166 9.24 12.56 -24.31
C ILE A 166 9.07 14.07 -24.07
N ALA A 167 10.20 14.79 -23.97
CA ALA A 167 10.22 16.25 -23.90
C ALA A 167 11.43 16.79 -24.70
N GLN A 168 11.12 17.45 -25.80
CA GLN A 168 12.13 17.98 -26.72
C GLN A 168 12.81 19.21 -26.13
N PHE A 169 14.13 19.23 -26.10
CA PHE A 169 14.90 20.39 -25.71
C PHE A 169 14.87 21.47 -26.79
N LYS A 170 14.51 22.71 -26.44
CA LYS A 170 14.44 23.86 -27.36
C LYS A 170 15.56 24.83 -27.13
N GLY A 171 16.08 24.96 -25.92
CA GLY A 171 17.17 25.84 -25.60
C GLY A 171 17.42 26.04 -24.12
N SER A 172 18.55 26.62 -23.81
CA SER A 172 18.95 27.01 -22.45
C SER A 172 19.62 28.37 -22.42
N TYR A 173 19.56 29.00 -21.26
CA TYR A 173 20.28 30.25 -20.92
C TYR A 173 20.81 30.12 -19.49
N CYS A 174 22.11 30.34 -19.31
CA CYS A 174 22.79 30.15 -18.04
C CYS A 174 23.43 31.43 -17.57
N VAL A 175 23.20 31.84 -16.34
CA VAL A 175 23.87 32.92 -15.67
C VAL A 175 24.72 32.40 -14.52
N SER A 176 25.88 32.97 -14.31
CA SER A 176 26.83 32.55 -13.27
C SER A 176 27.23 33.76 -12.43
N TYR A 177 27.10 33.62 -11.13
CA TYR A 177 27.46 34.63 -10.14
C TYR A 177 28.22 33.99 -8.99
N ASP A 178 29.25 34.66 -8.47
CA ASP A 178 29.82 34.37 -7.18
C ASP A 178 28.90 34.93 -6.08
N PHE A 179 27.72 34.33 -5.94
CA PHE A 179 26.68 34.72 -4.98
C PHE A 179 26.59 33.72 -3.84
N THR A 180 26.96 34.17 -2.65
CA THR A 180 26.95 33.31 -1.46
C THR A 180 25.62 33.47 -0.71
N ASP A 181 24.66 32.58 -0.98
CA ASP A 181 23.43 32.41 -0.17
C ASP A 181 23.67 31.53 1.04
N HIS A 182 24.45 30.50 0.89
CA HIS A 182 24.98 29.60 1.90
C HIS A 182 26.29 28.99 1.42
N TYR A 183 27.06 28.41 2.32
CA TYR A 183 28.27 27.67 1.97
C TYR A 183 28.60 26.61 3.01
N ARG A 184 29.34 25.59 2.60
CA ARG A 184 29.96 24.62 3.48
C ARG A 184 31.44 24.55 3.19
N GLY A 185 32.26 24.96 4.16
CA GLY A 185 33.71 24.85 4.05
C GLY A 185 34.19 23.40 4.03
N PHE A 186 35.38 23.20 3.46
CA PHE A 186 36.01 21.88 3.47
C PHE A 186 36.11 21.33 4.90
N MET A 187 35.83 20.02 5.11
CA MET A 187 35.78 19.36 6.43
C MET A 187 34.69 19.87 7.39
N LYS A 188 33.74 20.66 6.94
CA LYS A 188 32.57 21.07 7.74
C LYS A 188 31.38 20.18 7.43
N LYS A 189 30.65 19.78 8.48
CA LYS A 189 29.47 18.90 8.36
C LYS A 189 28.21 19.67 7.91
N TYR A 190 28.05 20.92 8.39
CA TYR A 190 26.82 21.66 8.22
C TYR A 190 27.00 22.86 7.31
N ASP A 191 25.95 23.19 6.57
CA ASP A 191 25.88 24.42 5.80
C ASP A 191 25.89 25.63 6.74
N TYR A 192 26.69 26.64 6.41
CA TYR A 192 26.64 27.93 7.02
C TYR A 192 25.78 28.84 6.16
N VAL A 193 24.87 29.52 6.78
CA VAL A 193 23.85 30.31 6.12
C VAL A 193 24.13 31.77 6.28
N TRP A 194 23.94 32.49 5.19
CA TRP A 194 24.03 33.93 5.14
C TRP A 194 22.74 34.60 5.64
N GLU A 195 22.60 35.91 5.44
CA GLU A 195 21.40 36.66 5.79
C GLU A 195 20.25 36.31 4.81
N GLU A 196 19.10 35.86 5.35
CA GLU A 196 17.96 35.41 4.56
C GLU A 196 17.40 36.48 3.62
N ARG A 197 17.36 37.74 4.07
CA ARG A 197 16.91 38.88 3.25
C ARG A 197 17.79 39.05 2.04
N TRP A 198 19.11 38.90 2.21
CA TRP A 198 20.06 38.97 1.11
C TRP A 198 19.85 37.85 0.12
N ALA A 199 19.73 36.61 0.60
CA ALA A 199 19.48 35.46 -0.25
C ALA A 199 18.17 35.63 -1.05
N ARG A 200 17.11 36.16 -0.40
CA ARG A 200 15.83 36.41 -1.03
C ARG A 200 15.91 37.52 -2.11
N ASP A 201 16.39 38.70 -1.73
CA ASP A 201 16.26 39.92 -2.54
C ASP A 201 17.31 39.95 -3.66
N MET A 202 18.56 39.59 -3.39
CA MET A 202 19.67 39.61 -4.34
C MET A 202 19.92 38.28 -5.04
N GLY A 203 19.45 37.16 -4.44
CA GLY A 203 19.53 35.82 -5.03
C GLY A 203 18.27 35.52 -5.83
N TYR A 204 17.25 34.97 -5.17
CA TYR A 204 16.05 34.47 -5.82
C TYR A 204 15.33 35.53 -6.67
N ALA A 205 15.08 36.72 -6.10
CA ALA A 205 14.27 37.76 -6.74
C ALA A 205 14.98 38.42 -7.94
N ARG A 206 16.30 38.31 -8.06
CA ARG A 206 17.08 38.88 -9.15
C ARG A 206 17.57 37.84 -10.16
N ILE A 207 18.26 36.80 -9.68
CA ILE A 207 19.02 35.89 -10.56
C ILE A 207 18.10 34.93 -11.33
N ILE A 208 16.99 34.46 -10.71
CA ILE A 208 16.02 33.56 -11.38
C ILE A 208 15.31 34.32 -12.54
N PRO A 209 14.70 35.50 -12.29
CA PRO A 209 14.10 36.26 -13.38
C PRO A 209 15.07 36.63 -14.52
N GLU A 210 16.31 36.96 -14.21
CA GLU A 210 17.34 37.27 -15.21
C GLU A 210 17.60 36.08 -16.15
N ALA A 211 17.78 34.87 -15.59
CA ALA A 211 17.98 33.65 -16.37
C ALA A 211 16.75 33.28 -17.22
N ILE A 212 15.55 33.42 -16.66
CA ILE A 212 14.30 33.12 -17.36
C ILE A 212 14.06 34.12 -18.49
N SER A 213 14.18 35.42 -18.21
CA SER A 213 14.00 36.46 -19.23
C SER A 213 15.06 36.31 -20.35
N GLY A 214 16.33 36.08 -19.99
CA GLY A 214 17.37 35.86 -20.98
C GLY A 214 17.14 34.61 -21.85
N LEU A 215 16.51 33.57 -21.33
CA LEU A 215 16.08 32.43 -22.14
C LEU A 215 14.92 32.81 -23.08
N MET A 216 13.94 33.54 -22.57
CA MET A 216 12.77 33.96 -23.36
C MET A 216 13.20 34.87 -24.50
N ASP A 217 14.07 35.86 -24.24
CA ASP A 217 14.66 36.74 -25.26
C ASP A 217 15.44 35.92 -26.30
N LYS A 218 16.27 34.97 -25.86
CA LYS A 218 17.08 34.13 -26.77
C LYS A 218 16.23 33.28 -27.73
N LEU A 219 15.06 32.83 -27.26
CA LEU A 219 14.18 31.95 -28.05
C LEU A 219 13.04 32.70 -28.73
N ASP A 220 12.95 34.02 -28.55
CA ASP A 220 11.87 34.89 -29.04
C ASP A 220 10.48 34.38 -28.60
N ILE A 221 10.36 34.11 -27.29
CA ILE A 221 9.12 33.64 -26.67
C ILE A 221 8.69 34.53 -25.52
N THR A 222 7.40 34.50 -25.21
CA THR A 222 6.79 35.19 -24.05
C THR A 222 6.27 34.16 -23.06
N MET A 223 5.83 34.59 -21.87
CA MET A 223 5.23 33.71 -20.86
C MET A 223 3.93 33.02 -21.35
N ASP A 224 3.29 33.54 -22.38
CA ASP A 224 2.15 32.88 -23.03
C ASP A 224 2.54 31.54 -23.72
N HIS A 225 3.81 31.46 -24.13
CA HIS A 225 4.38 30.21 -24.70
C HIS A 225 4.88 29.22 -23.62
N VAL A 226 4.58 29.45 -22.34
CA VAL A 226 4.95 28.58 -21.24
C VAL A 226 3.67 28.03 -20.60
N ASP A 227 3.52 26.72 -20.51
CA ASP A 227 2.39 26.07 -19.87
C ASP A 227 2.71 25.69 -18.41
N LYS A 228 3.98 25.39 -18.10
CA LYS A 228 4.44 25.14 -16.74
C LYS A 228 5.75 25.84 -16.46
N LEU A 229 5.74 26.70 -15.45
CA LEU A 229 6.90 27.42 -14.93
C LEU A 229 7.41 26.73 -13.68
N ILE A 230 8.67 26.27 -13.70
CA ILE A 230 9.29 25.39 -12.70
C ILE A 230 10.56 26.07 -12.17
N PHE A 231 10.56 26.45 -10.90
CA PHE A 231 11.78 26.94 -10.25
C PHE A 231 11.69 26.77 -8.73
N PRO A 232 12.80 26.38 -8.05
CA PRO A 232 12.86 26.27 -6.61
C PRO A 232 12.89 27.65 -5.94
N CYS A 233 12.19 27.80 -4.82
CA CYS A 233 12.31 28.95 -3.93
C CYS A 233 11.80 28.58 -2.55
N ILE A 234 12.66 28.68 -1.54
CA ILE A 234 12.29 28.37 -0.14
C ILE A 234 11.32 29.42 0.47
N PHE A 235 11.21 30.61 -0.14
CA PHE A 235 10.32 31.67 0.30
C PHE A 235 9.02 31.67 -0.49
N LYS A 236 7.97 31.09 0.06
CA LYS A 236 6.66 30.91 -0.63
C LYS A 236 6.06 32.21 -1.18
N ALA A 237 6.18 33.31 -0.41
CA ALA A 237 5.68 34.61 -0.86
C ALA A 237 6.49 35.18 -2.05
N GLU A 238 7.81 35.01 -1.99
CA GLU A 238 8.70 35.46 -3.07
C GLU A 238 8.57 34.62 -4.32
N HIS A 239 8.37 33.31 -4.19
CA HIS A 239 8.06 32.40 -5.31
C HIS A 239 6.87 32.92 -6.13
N ARG A 240 5.78 33.26 -5.46
CA ARG A 240 4.58 33.83 -6.11
C ARG A 240 4.84 35.20 -6.75
N LYS A 241 5.62 36.05 -6.08
CA LYS A 241 5.95 37.37 -6.56
C LYS A 241 6.85 37.31 -7.80
N ILE A 242 7.86 36.45 -7.81
CA ILE A 242 8.72 36.20 -8.96
C ILE A 242 7.88 35.73 -10.16
N ALA A 243 7.04 34.73 -9.97
CA ALA A 243 6.17 34.23 -11.03
C ALA A 243 5.24 35.32 -11.61
N LYS A 244 4.62 36.13 -10.74
CA LYS A 244 3.77 37.25 -11.14
C LYS A 244 4.55 38.29 -11.93
N ASN A 245 5.76 38.66 -11.49
CA ASN A 245 6.61 39.64 -12.16
C ASN A 245 7.08 39.17 -13.56
N LEU A 246 7.22 37.86 -13.75
CA LEU A 246 7.49 37.22 -15.04
C LEU A 246 6.23 37.11 -15.94
N GLY A 247 5.07 37.52 -15.46
CA GLY A 247 3.81 37.45 -16.21
C GLY A 247 3.15 36.08 -16.16
N ALA A 248 3.57 35.17 -15.29
CA ALA A 248 2.96 33.87 -15.16
C ALA A 248 1.67 33.92 -14.31
N SER A 249 0.61 33.33 -14.83
CA SER A 249 -0.63 33.09 -14.06
C SER A 249 -0.44 31.94 -13.04
N PRO A 250 -1.17 31.93 -11.90
CA PRO A 250 -0.92 30.99 -10.81
C PRO A 250 -1.01 29.52 -11.23
N GLU A 251 -1.86 29.17 -12.17
CA GLU A 251 -2.06 27.81 -12.67
C GLU A 251 -0.89 27.26 -13.48
N LYS A 252 -0.05 28.14 -14.02
CA LYS A 252 1.19 27.76 -14.74
C LYS A 252 2.34 27.44 -13.78
N VAL A 253 2.26 27.89 -12.53
CA VAL A 253 3.38 27.79 -11.57
C VAL A 253 3.33 26.45 -10.85
N VAL A 254 4.37 25.65 -11.02
CA VAL A 254 4.50 24.35 -10.33
C VAL A 254 4.79 24.58 -8.85
N ASP A 255 4.08 23.82 -7.99
CA ASP A 255 4.27 23.89 -6.54
C ASP A 255 5.71 23.56 -6.14
N THR A 256 6.22 24.27 -5.14
CA THR A 256 7.60 24.09 -4.65
C THR A 256 7.80 22.81 -3.85
N MET A 257 6.75 22.04 -3.52
CA MET A 257 6.79 20.76 -2.78
C MET A 257 7.38 20.85 -1.36
N HIS A 258 7.63 22.04 -0.85
CA HIS A 258 8.29 22.23 0.44
C HIS A 258 7.46 21.70 1.61
N GLU A 259 6.12 21.71 1.52
CA GLU A 259 5.24 21.24 2.59
C GLU A 259 5.14 19.70 2.64
N VAL A 260 5.54 19.00 1.57
CA VAL A 260 5.41 17.54 1.46
C VAL A 260 6.73 16.77 1.53
N CYS A 261 7.86 17.43 1.19
CA CYS A 261 9.17 16.78 1.27
C CYS A 261 10.32 17.72 1.71
N GLY A 262 10.13 19.03 1.71
CA GLY A 262 11.20 19.98 1.94
C GLY A 262 12.04 20.25 0.69
N GLU A 263 13.03 21.13 0.81
CA GLU A 263 13.97 21.51 -0.25
C GLU A 263 15.10 20.48 -0.33
N THR A 264 15.26 19.84 -1.48
CA THR A 264 16.11 18.65 -1.66
C THR A 264 17.44 18.97 -2.39
N GLY A 265 17.91 20.19 -2.30
CA GLY A 265 19.22 20.61 -2.84
C GLY A 265 19.32 20.47 -4.35
N THR A 266 20.42 19.87 -4.81
CA THR A 266 20.69 19.70 -6.25
C THR A 266 19.61 18.94 -7.01
N ALA A 267 18.84 18.10 -6.31
CA ALA A 267 17.74 17.35 -6.88
C ALA A 267 16.46 18.19 -7.07
N HIS A 268 16.29 19.31 -6.34
CA HIS A 268 14.99 19.92 -6.16
C HIS A 268 14.36 20.42 -7.48
N ALA A 269 15.09 21.16 -8.30
CA ALA A 269 14.60 21.63 -9.60
C ALA A 269 14.24 20.47 -10.53
N LEU A 270 15.01 19.37 -10.52
CA LEU A 270 14.74 18.19 -11.32
C LEU A 270 13.58 17.35 -10.76
N LEU A 271 13.38 17.30 -9.45
CA LEU A 271 12.18 16.69 -8.84
C LEU A 271 10.91 17.45 -9.22
N MET A 272 10.96 18.80 -9.20
CA MET A 272 9.86 19.63 -9.69
C MET A 272 9.58 19.37 -11.18
N LEU A 273 10.63 19.21 -12.00
CA LEU A 273 10.51 18.86 -13.42
C LEU A 273 9.88 17.47 -13.59
N VAL A 274 10.29 16.47 -12.83
CA VAL A 274 9.66 15.13 -12.84
C VAL A 274 8.17 15.23 -12.50
N CYS A 275 7.80 15.94 -11.43
CA CYS A 275 6.40 16.14 -11.05
C CYS A 275 5.59 16.86 -12.15
N ALA A 276 6.20 17.82 -12.83
CA ALA A 276 5.59 18.51 -13.97
C ALA A 276 5.36 17.54 -15.14
N LEU A 277 6.36 16.71 -15.50
CA LEU A 277 6.26 15.70 -16.56
C LEU A 277 5.19 14.65 -16.26
N GLU A 278 5.03 14.21 -15.00
CA GLU A 278 3.99 13.25 -14.57
C GLU A 278 2.55 13.75 -14.80
N SER A 279 2.37 15.06 -14.94
CA SER A 279 1.06 15.69 -15.17
C SER A 279 0.97 16.37 -16.54
N SER A 280 1.98 16.20 -17.39
CA SER A 280 2.03 16.81 -18.70
C SER A 280 1.36 15.97 -19.77
N LYS A 281 0.83 16.63 -20.77
CA LYS A 281 0.29 16.07 -22.00
C LYS A 281 1.11 16.54 -23.20
N PRO A 282 1.02 15.84 -24.34
CA PRO A 282 1.66 16.28 -25.58
C PRO A 282 1.34 17.74 -25.92
N GLY A 283 2.38 18.49 -26.32
CA GLY A 283 2.30 19.90 -26.62
C GLY A 283 2.52 20.83 -25.43
N ASP A 284 2.53 20.35 -24.18
CA ASP A 284 2.85 21.18 -23.01
C ASP A 284 4.29 21.70 -23.09
N ARG A 285 4.48 22.97 -22.76
CA ARG A 285 5.75 23.70 -22.83
C ARG A 285 6.23 24.01 -21.42
N LEU A 286 7.41 23.46 -21.08
CA LEU A 286 7.97 23.49 -19.74
C LEU A 286 9.18 24.42 -19.72
N LEU A 287 9.17 25.43 -18.84
CA LEU A 287 10.32 26.27 -18.54
C LEU A 287 10.81 25.91 -17.13
N VAL A 288 12.01 25.34 -17.02
CA VAL A 288 12.62 24.97 -15.74
C VAL A 288 13.87 25.83 -15.48
N ALA A 289 13.99 26.34 -14.25
CA ALA A 289 15.14 27.10 -13.81
C ALA A 289 15.72 26.47 -12.53
N GLY A 290 17.02 26.15 -12.55
CA GLY A 290 17.76 25.64 -11.40
C GLY A 290 18.67 26.73 -10.82
N PHE A 291 18.40 27.13 -9.57
CA PHE A 291 19.12 28.17 -8.86
C PHE A 291 20.26 27.63 -7.98
N GLY A 292 21.35 28.37 -7.88
CA GLY A 292 22.47 28.08 -6.97
C GLY A 292 23.77 28.72 -7.50
N GLN A 293 24.20 29.87 -6.97
CA GLN A 293 25.37 30.64 -7.46
C GLN A 293 25.27 30.95 -8.95
N GLY A 294 24.10 31.47 -9.34
CA GLY A 294 23.63 31.65 -10.67
C GLY A 294 22.34 30.85 -10.92
N CYS A 295 21.96 30.77 -12.18
CA CYS A 295 20.75 30.04 -12.55
C CYS A 295 20.86 29.44 -13.96
N ASN A 296 20.39 28.24 -14.17
CA ASN A 296 20.28 27.61 -15.47
C ASN A 296 18.79 27.50 -15.84
N ALA A 297 18.36 28.24 -16.88
CA ALA A 297 17.02 28.14 -17.43
C ALA A 297 17.03 27.26 -18.68
N LEU A 298 16.08 26.30 -18.78
CA LEU A 298 15.93 25.39 -19.91
C LEU A 298 14.45 25.36 -20.33
N TYR A 299 14.24 25.16 -21.63
CA TYR A 299 12.91 25.12 -22.22
C TYR A 299 12.70 23.81 -23.00
N PHE A 300 11.57 23.15 -22.71
CA PHE A 300 11.20 21.87 -23.30
C PHE A 300 9.78 21.92 -23.84
N GLU A 301 9.51 21.13 -24.88
CA GLU A 301 8.17 20.85 -25.39
C GLU A 301 7.89 19.36 -25.29
N VAL A 302 6.80 18.99 -24.63
CA VAL A 302 6.39 17.60 -24.43
C VAL A 302 5.89 17.00 -25.71
N THR A 303 6.34 15.79 -26.03
CA THR A 303 5.98 15.07 -27.26
C THR A 303 4.93 13.99 -27.01
N GLU A 304 4.40 13.39 -28.08
CA GLU A 304 3.47 12.26 -28.01
C GLU A 304 4.07 11.03 -27.30
N ASN A 305 5.38 10.88 -27.29
CA ASN A 305 6.06 9.73 -26.68
C ASN A 305 5.87 9.66 -25.16
N ILE A 306 5.47 10.74 -24.51
CA ILE A 306 5.18 10.72 -23.07
C ILE A 306 4.04 9.76 -22.73
N THR A 307 3.10 9.54 -23.64
CA THR A 307 1.96 8.63 -23.46
C THR A 307 2.35 7.16 -23.50
N GLN A 308 3.51 6.84 -24.07
CA GLN A 308 4.03 5.48 -24.22
C GLN A 308 4.99 5.09 -23.11
N LEU A 309 5.30 6.03 -22.20
CA LEU A 309 6.23 5.77 -21.12
C LEU A 309 5.63 4.77 -20.12
N LEU A 310 6.35 3.68 -19.83
CA LEU A 310 5.91 2.69 -18.86
C LEU A 310 5.72 3.33 -17.48
N HIS A 311 4.76 2.79 -16.72
CA HIS A 311 4.50 3.27 -15.36
C HIS A 311 5.75 3.16 -14.48
N ARG A 312 6.02 4.22 -13.73
CA ARG A 312 7.11 4.32 -12.76
C ARG A 312 6.62 4.94 -11.48
N ASN A 313 7.42 4.76 -10.44
CA ASN A 313 7.06 5.30 -9.12
C ASN A 313 7.05 6.84 -9.14
N GLY A 314 8.10 7.43 -9.67
CA GLY A 314 8.22 8.87 -9.82
C GLY A 314 8.09 9.65 -8.52
N PHE A 315 7.75 10.94 -8.64
CA PHE A 315 7.49 11.82 -7.51
C PHE A 315 6.19 11.43 -6.78
N LYS A 316 5.08 11.29 -7.53
CA LYS A 316 3.75 10.99 -6.93
C LYS A 316 3.72 9.66 -6.21
N GLY A 317 4.34 8.63 -6.75
CA GLY A 317 4.44 7.33 -6.09
C GLY A 317 5.31 7.37 -4.83
N SER A 318 6.42 8.13 -4.85
CA SER A 318 7.27 8.33 -3.67
C SER A 318 6.54 9.06 -2.55
N ILE A 319 5.70 10.06 -2.87
CA ILE A 319 4.84 10.74 -1.90
C ILE A 319 3.75 9.81 -1.35
N LYS A 320 3.12 8.99 -2.20
CA LYS A 320 2.09 8.04 -1.77
C LYS A 320 2.62 6.97 -0.81
N ASN A 321 3.88 6.55 -0.97
CA ASN A 321 4.52 5.51 -0.15
C ASN A 321 5.19 6.06 1.12
N LYS A 322 4.78 7.22 1.60
CA LYS A 322 5.37 7.86 2.78
C LYS A 322 4.96 7.16 4.09
N LYS A 323 5.82 7.29 5.11
CA LYS A 323 5.54 7.00 6.52
C LYS A 323 5.86 8.25 7.34
N THR A 324 4.84 8.93 7.81
CA THR A 324 5.00 10.08 8.70
C THR A 324 5.45 9.63 10.09
N THR A 325 6.34 10.37 10.70
CA THR A 325 6.83 10.16 12.05
C THR A 325 6.90 11.49 12.82
N GLU A 326 6.53 11.44 14.07
CA GLU A 326 6.69 12.52 15.05
C GLU A 326 7.93 12.33 15.93
N ASN A 327 8.68 11.24 15.69
CA ASN A 327 9.83 10.90 16.51
C ASN A 327 11.06 11.72 16.12
N TYR A 328 11.16 12.94 16.68
CA TYR A 328 12.30 13.83 16.44
C TYR A 328 13.62 13.27 16.99
N MET A 329 13.59 12.50 18.08
CA MET A 329 14.81 11.87 18.62
C MET A 329 15.41 10.84 17.65
N LYS A 330 14.55 10.11 16.93
CA LYS A 330 14.98 9.21 15.84
C LYS A 330 15.70 9.97 14.72
N TRP A 331 15.16 11.14 14.34
CA TRP A 331 15.81 12.04 13.40
C TRP A 331 17.20 12.46 13.88
N LEU A 332 17.31 12.97 15.12
CA LEU A 332 18.58 13.40 15.69
C LEU A 332 19.61 12.27 15.72
N LYS A 333 19.17 11.06 16.05
CA LYS A 333 20.06 9.87 16.08
C LYS A 333 20.53 9.48 14.68
N PHE A 334 19.65 9.44 13.69
CA PHE A 334 19.99 9.07 12.30
C PHE A 334 20.89 10.09 11.61
N ARG A 335 20.92 11.33 12.13
CA ARG A 335 21.79 12.44 11.65
C ARG A 335 23.07 12.60 12.45
N ASP A 336 23.33 11.73 13.42
CA ASP A 336 24.49 11.87 14.31
C ASP A 336 24.53 13.24 15.02
N LEU A 337 23.36 13.77 15.39
CA LEU A 337 23.20 15.03 16.13
C LEU A 337 23.17 14.82 17.63
N ILE A 338 22.94 13.58 18.07
CA ILE A 338 23.04 13.17 19.47
C ILE A 338 23.93 11.94 19.59
N GLN A 339 24.73 11.92 20.66
CA GLN A 339 25.46 10.73 21.07
C GLN A 339 24.56 9.84 21.89
N ALA A 340 24.63 8.53 21.69
CA ALA A 340 23.91 7.55 22.49
C ALA A 340 24.80 6.32 22.67
N GLU A 341 24.73 5.72 23.84
CA GLU A 341 25.40 4.46 24.13
C GLU A 341 24.82 3.34 23.26
N MET A 342 25.67 2.69 22.53
CA MET A 342 25.28 1.59 21.61
C MET A 342 25.60 0.21 22.19
N GLY A 343 26.29 0.17 23.34
CA GLY A 343 26.72 -1.04 24.01
C GLY A 343 27.94 -1.73 23.37
N ILE A 344 28.53 -2.65 24.10
CA ILE A 344 29.76 -3.35 23.72
C ILE A 344 29.62 -4.13 22.39
N ARG A 345 28.42 -4.56 22.04
CA ARG A 345 28.18 -5.27 20.77
C ARG A 345 28.32 -4.37 19.54
N ALA A 346 28.29 -3.05 19.71
CA ALA A 346 28.51 -2.07 18.64
C ALA A 346 30.02 -1.82 18.35
N GLU A 347 30.88 -2.28 19.22
CA GLU A 347 32.33 -2.13 19.10
C GLU A 347 32.91 -3.18 18.13
N ALA A 348 32.30 -3.34 16.96
CA ALA A 348 32.78 -4.26 15.94
C ALA A 348 33.64 -3.49 14.91
N PRO A 349 34.81 -4.02 14.50
CA PRO A 349 35.60 -3.40 13.46
C PRO A 349 34.87 -3.50 12.11
N ASN A 350 34.46 -2.36 11.57
CA ASN A 350 33.79 -2.26 10.27
C ASN A 350 34.75 -2.12 9.09
N GLN A 351 35.96 -2.67 9.23
CA GLN A 351 36.98 -2.58 8.21
C GLN A 351 36.64 -3.44 6.99
N THR A 352 36.69 -2.83 5.82
CA THR A 352 36.54 -3.55 4.55
C THR A 352 37.91 -3.90 4.00
N ALA A 353 38.12 -5.17 3.67
CA ALA A 353 39.26 -5.58 2.88
C ALA A 353 39.05 -5.09 1.42
N MET A 354 39.81 -4.07 1.00
CA MET A 354 39.70 -3.46 -0.33
C MET A 354 39.87 -4.47 -1.46
N THR A 355 40.76 -5.45 -1.28
CA THR A 355 40.94 -6.55 -2.24
C THR A 355 39.74 -7.46 -2.36
N ALA A 356 38.91 -7.62 -1.30
CA ALA A 356 37.69 -8.38 -1.35
C ALA A 356 36.60 -7.57 -2.07
N LEU A 357 36.51 -6.27 -1.83
CA LEU A 357 35.60 -5.36 -2.54
C LEU A 357 35.90 -5.38 -4.05
N GLU A 358 37.16 -5.31 -4.44
CA GLU A 358 37.57 -5.36 -5.86
C GLU A 358 37.22 -6.70 -6.50
N ARG A 359 37.64 -7.82 -5.92
CA ARG A 359 37.36 -9.15 -6.49
C ARG A 359 35.87 -9.53 -6.54
N LYS A 360 35.05 -8.94 -5.68
CA LYS A 360 33.60 -9.23 -5.57
C LYS A 360 32.73 -8.01 -5.90
N ASN A 361 33.28 -7.04 -6.62
CA ASN A 361 32.62 -5.76 -6.93
C ASN A 361 31.22 -5.97 -7.53
N LYS A 362 31.10 -6.75 -8.62
CA LYS A 362 29.82 -7.06 -9.25
C LYS A 362 28.80 -7.71 -8.28
N MET A 363 29.28 -8.66 -7.45
CA MET A 363 28.42 -9.32 -6.46
C MET A 363 27.94 -8.33 -5.39
N ILE A 364 28.84 -7.47 -4.89
CA ILE A 364 28.55 -6.55 -3.77
C ILE A 364 27.72 -5.36 -4.25
N LEU A 365 28.18 -4.66 -5.28
CA LEU A 365 27.50 -3.45 -5.76
C LEU A 365 26.36 -3.75 -6.73
N GLY A 366 26.55 -4.67 -7.67
CA GLY A 366 25.55 -4.97 -8.71
C GLY A 366 24.57 -6.09 -8.36
N LEU A 367 24.72 -6.77 -7.21
CA LEU A 367 24.01 -7.99 -6.84
C LEU A 367 24.04 -9.05 -7.97
N VAL A 368 25.21 -9.26 -8.54
CA VAL A 368 25.41 -10.23 -9.63
C VAL A 368 25.82 -11.56 -9.04
N GLY A 369 25.03 -12.59 -9.32
CA GLY A 369 25.35 -13.98 -9.07
C GLY A 369 25.70 -14.74 -10.35
N GLY A 370 25.37 -16.03 -10.41
CA GLY A 370 25.59 -16.88 -11.57
C GLY A 370 24.33 -17.52 -12.10
N LYS A 371 24.33 -17.84 -13.42
CA LYS A 371 23.33 -18.72 -14.04
C LYS A 371 24.05 -19.80 -14.82
N CYS A 372 23.75 -21.04 -14.51
CA CYS A 372 24.40 -22.18 -15.15
C CYS A 372 24.03 -22.27 -16.62
N ARG A 373 25.03 -22.35 -17.52
CA ARG A 373 24.82 -22.53 -18.96
C ARG A 373 24.20 -23.88 -19.33
N GLU A 374 24.48 -24.91 -18.52
CA GLU A 374 24.03 -26.27 -18.80
C GLU A 374 22.58 -26.50 -18.41
N CYS A 375 22.17 -26.07 -17.22
CA CYS A 375 20.82 -26.38 -16.72
C CYS A 375 19.94 -25.13 -16.46
N GLY A 376 20.47 -23.92 -16.70
CA GLY A 376 19.75 -22.67 -16.52
C GLY A 376 19.50 -22.27 -15.07
N THR A 377 19.98 -23.00 -14.06
CA THR A 377 19.75 -22.71 -12.64
C THR A 377 20.50 -21.45 -12.21
N PRO A 378 19.79 -20.39 -11.75
CA PRO A 378 20.43 -19.22 -11.13
C PRO A 378 20.87 -19.52 -9.69
N GLN A 379 21.98 -18.93 -9.28
CA GLN A 379 22.52 -19.07 -7.92
C GLN A 379 23.17 -17.79 -7.44
N PHE A 380 23.02 -17.51 -6.16
CA PHE A 380 23.70 -16.40 -5.49
C PHE A 380 24.38 -16.93 -4.20
N PRO A 381 25.66 -16.63 -3.98
CA PRO A 381 26.60 -15.98 -4.90
C PRO A 381 26.96 -16.83 -6.13
N LYS A 382 27.66 -16.25 -7.11
CA LYS A 382 28.27 -16.98 -8.23
C LYS A 382 29.38 -17.89 -7.70
N MET A 383 29.26 -19.18 -7.95
CA MET A 383 30.19 -20.23 -7.48
C MET A 383 30.70 -21.01 -8.71
N ASP A 384 31.84 -21.69 -8.57
CA ASP A 384 32.38 -22.49 -9.67
C ASP A 384 31.56 -23.74 -10.00
N ILE A 385 30.82 -24.28 -9.03
CA ILE A 385 30.01 -25.49 -9.18
C ILE A 385 28.54 -25.10 -9.17
N CYS A 386 27.78 -25.68 -10.11
CA CYS A 386 26.34 -25.54 -10.17
C CYS A 386 25.67 -26.16 -8.93
N VAL A 387 24.82 -25.37 -8.24
CA VAL A 387 24.10 -25.81 -7.01
C VAL A 387 22.97 -26.79 -7.28
N ASN A 388 22.60 -27.03 -8.55
CA ASN A 388 21.60 -28.04 -8.90
C ASN A 388 22.22 -29.44 -8.73
N PRO A 389 21.71 -30.26 -7.81
CA PRO A 389 22.29 -31.61 -7.57
C PRO A 389 22.26 -32.53 -8.78
N GLN A 390 21.35 -32.30 -9.71
CA GLN A 390 21.22 -33.10 -10.94
C GLN A 390 22.15 -32.64 -12.06
N CYS A 391 22.79 -31.46 -11.90
CA CYS A 391 23.71 -30.90 -12.87
C CYS A 391 25.16 -31.01 -12.43
N GLY A 392 25.53 -30.35 -11.34
CA GLY A 392 26.88 -30.33 -10.77
C GLY A 392 27.98 -29.83 -11.72
N ALA A 393 27.63 -29.16 -12.83
CA ALA A 393 28.57 -28.66 -13.82
C ALA A 393 29.57 -27.67 -13.21
N ILE A 394 30.86 -27.77 -13.58
CA ILE A 394 31.96 -26.97 -13.07
C ILE A 394 32.28 -25.84 -14.07
N HIS A 395 32.58 -24.63 -13.57
CA HIS A 395 32.91 -23.43 -14.37
C HIS A 395 31.86 -23.07 -15.44
N SER A 396 30.58 -23.39 -15.19
CA SER A 396 29.47 -23.23 -16.12
C SER A 396 28.61 -21.98 -15.86
N GLN A 397 29.04 -21.04 -15.01
CA GLN A 397 28.23 -19.92 -14.56
C GLN A 397 28.49 -18.65 -15.38
N ASP A 398 27.47 -18.12 -16.04
CA ASP A 398 27.46 -16.75 -16.58
C ASP A 398 26.99 -15.76 -15.51
N ASP A 399 27.33 -14.48 -15.67
CA ASP A 399 26.83 -13.42 -14.78
C ASP A 399 25.30 -13.31 -14.89
N TYR A 400 24.64 -13.25 -13.74
CA TYR A 400 23.20 -13.11 -13.65
C TYR A 400 22.84 -12.07 -12.60
N GLU A 401 22.07 -11.05 -13.00
CA GLU A 401 21.70 -9.92 -12.13
C GLU A 401 20.45 -10.27 -11.33
N PHE A 402 20.57 -10.15 -10.01
CA PHE A 402 19.45 -10.36 -9.08
C PHE A 402 18.79 -9.06 -8.61
N SER A 403 19.38 -7.90 -8.89
CA SER A 403 18.91 -6.61 -8.37
C SER A 403 17.48 -6.24 -8.77
N GLU A 404 17.02 -6.72 -9.93
CA GLU A 404 15.66 -6.47 -10.43
C GLU A 404 14.73 -7.69 -10.31
N VAL A 405 15.26 -8.84 -9.86
CA VAL A 405 14.47 -10.07 -9.70
C VAL A 405 13.69 -10.01 -8.38
N PRO A 406 12.36 -10.14 -8.39
CA PRO A 406 11.60 -10.26 -7.15
C PRO A 406 12.00 -11.49 -6.35
N ALA A 407 11.93 -11.39 -5.03
CA ALA A 407 12.20 -12.50 -4.13
C ALA A 407 11.05 -12.72 -3.15
N LYS A 408 11.00 -13.89 -2.53
CA LYS A 408 10.03 -14.24 -1.47
C LYS A 408 10.75 -14.54 -0.17
N ILE A 409 10.20 -14.05 0.94
CA ILE A 409 10.68 -14.35 2.27
C ILE A 409 10.47 -15.84 2.58
N LYS A 410 11.54 -16.55 2.93
CA LYS A 410 11.48 -17.94 3.39
C LYS A 410 11.46 -18.05 4.90
N THR A 411 12.32 -17.27 5.56
CA THR A 411 12.35 -17.12 7.02
C THR A 411 12.75 -15.69 7.35
N PHE A 412 12.36 -15.22 8.52
CA PHE A 412 12.83 -13.94 9.05
C PHE A 412 12.81 -13.95 10.57
N THR A 413 13.56 -13.03 11.16
CA THR A 413 13.55 -12.75 12.59
C THR A 413 13.73 -11.26 12.83
N GLY A 414 13.24 -10.76 13.97
CA GLY A 414 13.53 -9.44 14.50
C GLY A 414 14.34 -9.60 15.78
N ASP A 415 15.61 -9.28 15.73
CA ASP A 415 16.54 -9.43 16.85
C ASP A 415 16.70 -8.12 17.61
N MET A 416 16.20 -8.06 18.84
CA MET A 416 16.31 -6.91 19.73
C MET A 416 17.67 -6.86 20.46
N LEU A 417 18.44 -7.95 20.44
CA LEU A 417 19.75 -8.03 21.09
C LEU A 417 20.89 -7.69 20.14
N SER A 418 20.66 -7.78 18.84
CA SER A 418 21.61 -7.37 17.83
C SER A 418 21.67 -5.84 17.73
N VAL A 419 22.88 -5.30 17.52
CA VAL A 419 23.03 -3.86 17.33
C VAL A 419 22.33 -3.42 16.05
N SER A 420 21.40 -2.48 16.17
CA SER A 420 20.70 -1.84 15.06
C SER A 420 20.52 -0.36 15.33
N MET A 421 20.61 0.46 14.31
CA MET A 421 20.28 1.89 14.40
C MET A 421 18.77 2.12 14.49
N ASP A 422 17.97 1.12 14.10
CA ASP A 422 16.49 1.10 14.15
C ASP A 422 16.04 -0.30 14.61
N PRO A 423 16.09 -0.60 15.93
CA PRO A 423 15.72 -1.90 16.48
C PRO A 423 14.24 -2.24 16.22
N PRO A 424 13.91 -3.53 16.00
CA PRO A 424 14.81 -4.69 15.97
C PRO A 424 15.66 -4.75 14.69
N ALA A 425 16.83 -5.41 14.74
CA ALA A 425 17.55 -5.82 13.53
C ALA A 425 16.71 -6.89 12.83
N ILE A 426 16.22 -6.60 11.63
CA ILE A 426 15.38 -7.54 10.89
C ILE A 426 16.19 -8.14 9.76
N TYR A 427 16.31 -9.47 9.75
CA TYR A 427 17.03 -10.21 8.71
C TYR A 427 16.41 -11.59 8.48
N GLY A 428 16.71 -12.21 7.35
CA GLY A 428 16.19 -13.52 7.04
C GLY A 428 16.57 -14.06 5.67
N MET A 429 16.18 -15.29 5.41
CA MET A 429 16.41 -15.95 4.13
C MET A 429 15.36 -15.50 3.10
N ILE A 430 15.82 -15.02 1.97
CA ILE A 430 14.99 -14.75 0.80
C ILE A 430 15.35 -15.71 -0.34
N GLN A 431 14.37 -15.98 -1.19
CA GLN A 431 14.54 -16.76 -2.42
C GLN A 431 14.00 -15.97 -3.60
N PHE A 432 14.83 -15.73 -4.59
CA PHE A 432 14.45 -15.11 -5.85
C PHE A 432 13.52 -16.01 -6.67
N GLU A 433 12.64 -15.41 -7.45
CA GLU A 433 11.63 -16.14 -8.23
C GLU A 433 12.24 -17.12 -9.22
N ASP A 434 13.35 -16.75 -9.86
CA ASP A 434 14.04 -17.58 -10.84
C ASP A 434 15.01 -18.60 -10.19
N GLY A 435 15.20 -18.56 -8.89
CA GLY A 435 16.18 -19.36 -8.14
C GLY A 435 17.24 -18.49 -7.47
N GLY A 436 18.07 -19.12 -6.65
CA GLY A 436 19.05 -18.39 -5.81
C GLY A 436 18.45 -17.98 -4.47
N ARG A 437 19.26 -18.06 -3.42
CA ARG A 437 18.91 -17.68 -2.04
C ARG A 437 20.07 -16.97 -1.37
N PHE A 438 19.77 -16.02 -0.52
CA PHE A 438 20.74 -15.51 0.45
C PHE A 438 20.08 -14.92 1.69
N MET A 439 20.88 -14.75 2.75
CA MET A 439 20.48 -14.05 3.95
C MET A 439 20.49 -12.55 3.69
N ALA A 440 19.35 -11.89 3.74
CA ALA A 440 19.19 -10.46 3.53
C ALA A 440 18.80 -9.74 4.81
N ASP A 441 19.32 -8.53 5.00
CA ASP A 441 18.74 -7.57 5.94
C ASP A 441 17.47 -6.98 5.32
N PHE A 442 16.48 -6.67 6.16
CA PHE A 442 15.28 -5.96 5.76
C PHE A 442 15.37 -4.50 6.21
N THR A 443 14.82 -3.61 5.39
CA THR A 443 14.75 -2.18 5.69
C THR A 443 13.40 -1.61 5.26
N ASP A 444 13.07 -0.39 5.69
CA ASP A 444 11.82 0.30 5.37
C ASP A 444 10.54 -0.49 5.71
N CYS A 445 10.60 -1.36 6.69
CA CYS A 445 9.47 -2.19 7.13
C CYS A 445 9.44 -2.34 8.65
N GLU A 446 8.25 -2.69 9.16
CA GLU A 446 8.05 -3.13 10.55
C GLU A 446 8.02 -4.66 10.57
N ILE A 447 8.45 -5.26 11.68
CA ILE A 447 8.48 -6.72 11.81
C ILE A 447 7.08 -7.33 11.67
N ASP A 448 6.05 -6.66 12.19
CA ASP A 448 4.66 -7.13 12.14
C ASP A 448 4.07 -7.13 10.71
N ALA A 449 4.68 -6.35 9.81
CA ALA A 449 4.30 -6.31 8.40
C ALA A 449 4.91 -7.47 7.59
N LEU A 450 5.86 -8.21 8.14
CA LEU A 450 6.54 -9.29 7.45
C LEU A 450 5.83 -10.63 7.66
N LYS A 451 5.77 -11.43 6.60
CA LYS A 451 5.23 -12.80 6.60
C LYS A 451 6.04 -13.67 5.66
N MET A 452 6.17 -14.97 5.98
CA MET A 452 6.73 -15.94 5.05
C MET A 452 5.93 -15.94 3.73
N GLY A 453 6.62 -16.04 2.61
CA GLY A 453 6.03 -15.97 1.29
C GLY A 453 5.76 -14.57 0.74
N LEU A 454 5.92 -13.52 1.57
CA LEU A 454 5.79 -12.13 1.13
C LEU A 454 6.82 -11.81 0.05
N THR A 455 6.37 -11.14 -1.02
CA THR A 455 7.25 -10.66 -2.08
C THR A 455 8.03 -9.43 -1.63
N VAL A 456 9.32 -9.45 -1.88
CA VAL A 456 10.25 -8.36 -1.60
C VAL A 456 11.01 -7.98 -2.86
N LYS A 457 11.44 -6.73 -2.93
CA LYS A 457 12.40 -6.23 -3.93
C LYS A 457 13.70 -5.85 -3.23
N MET A 458 14.78 -5.86 -4.01
CA MET A 458 16.08 -5.44 -3.53
C MET A 458 16.25 -3.92 -3.68
N VAL A 459 16.83 -3.31 -2.65
CA VAL A 459 17.21 -1.88 -2.62
C VAL A 459 18.66 -1.73 -2.21
N PHE A 460 19.34 -0.79 -2.85
CA PHE A 460 20.74 -0.51 -2.58
C PHE A 460 20.87 0.38 -1.34
N ARG A 461 21.64 -0.02 -0.32
CA ARG A 461 21.72 0.67 0.98
C ARG A 461 23.14 0.69 1.52
N LYS A 462 23.39 1.59 2.46
CA LYS A 462 24.60 1.50 3.30
C LYS A 462 24.53 0.23 4.14
N ARG A 463 25.59 -0.52 4.13
CA ARG A 463 25.78 -1.67 5.02
C ARG A 463 26.44 -1.26 6.34
N ALA A 464 27.55 -0.53 6.23
CA ALA A 464 28.32 -0.06 7.36
C ALA A 464 29.15 1.16 6.97
N GLU A 465 29.55 1.93 7.96
CA GLU A 465 30.45 3.07 7.81
C GLU A 465 31.66 2.87 8.73
N ASP A 466 32.86 2.88 8.16
CA ASP A 466 34.10 2.96 8.88
C ASP A 466 34.42 4.44 9.13
N LYS A 467 34.01 4.92 10.29
CA LYS A 467 34.13 6.35 10.65
C LYS A 467 35.57 6.80 10.78
N GLU A 468 36.51 5.90 11.14
CA GLU A 468 37.93 6.24 11.28
C GLU A 468 38.57 6.53 9.94
N ARG A 469 38.26 5.72 8.93
CA ARG A 469 38.79 5.90 7.56
C ARG A 469 37.86 6.69 6.65
N GLY A 470 36.67 7.06 7.09
CA GLY A 470 35.67 7.73 6.27
C GLY A 470 35.15 6.88 5.10
N PHE A 471 35.11 5.55 5.28
CA PHE A 471 34.77 4.62 4.20
C PHE A 471 33.36 4.06 4.38
N VAL A 472 32.47 4.30 3.40
CA VAL A 472 31.10 3.78 3.37
C VAL A 472 31.04 2.50 2.54
N ASN A 473 30.53 1.44 3.16
CA ASN A 473 30.27 0.17 2.52
C ASN A 473 28.79 0.07 2.14
N TYR A 474 28.54 -0.42 0.93
CA TYR A 474 27.18 -0.60 0.38
C TYR A 474 26.89 -2.07 0.14
N PHE A 475 25.62 -2.42 0.26
CA PHE A 475 25.09 -3.70 -0.15
C PHE A 475 23.58 -3.61 -0.36
N TRP A 476 22.97 -4.68 -0.81
CA TRP A 476 21.54 -4.77 -1.09
C TRP A 476 20.77 -5.29 0.13
N LYS A 477 19.64 -4.67 0.39
CA LYS A 477 18.68 -5.09 1.42
C LYS A 477 17.32 -5.38 0.80
N ALA A 478 16.50 -6.17 1.50
CA ALA A 478 15.16 -6.50 1.07
C ALA A 478 14.15 -5.49 1.63
N VAL A 479 13.20 -5.08 0.78
CA VAL A 479 12.07 -4.23 1.16
C VAL A 479 10.79 -4.91 0.72
N PRO A 480 9.75 -5.03 1.57
CA PRO A 480 8.43 -5.47 1.13
C PRO A 480 7.93 -4.63 -0.05
N VAL A 481 7.41 -5.26 -1.07
CA VAL A 481 6.77 -4.55 -2.18
C VAL A 481 5.44 -4.02 -1.67
N PRO A 482 5.18 -2.69 -1.67
CA PRO A 482 3.88 -2.15 -1.32
C PRO A 482 2.82 -2.76 -2.22
N GLY A 483 1.78 -3.36 -1.65
CA GLY A 483 0.77 -4.08 -2.42
C GLY A 483 1.07 -5.55 -2.70
N ALA A 484 2.26 -6.09 -2.40
CA ALA A 484 2.50 -7.54 -2.47
C ALA A 484 1.82 -8.31 -1.32
N THR A 485 1.37 -7.61 -0.27
CA THR A 485 0.37 -8.08 0.69
C THR A 485 -1.06 -7.69 0.30
N GLU A 486 -1.26 -6.73 -0.58
CA GLU A 486 -2.44 -6.69 -1.38
C GLU A 486 -2.31 -7.85 -2.38
N LYS A 487 -2.82 -9.04 -1.98
CA LYS A 487 -3.57 -9.84 -2.95
C LYS A 487 -4.32 -8.79 -3.76
N THR A 488 -4.10 -8.69 -5.06
CA THR A 488 -5.14 -8.15 -5.95
C THR A 488 -6.41 -8.74 -5.40
N GLU A 489 -7.26 -7.90 -4.81
CA GLU A 489 -8.47 -8.39 -4.16
C GLU A 489 -9.28 -9.06 -5.25
N LYS A 490 -9.06 -10.39 -5.42
CA LYS A 490 -9.79 -11.20 -6.40
C LYS A 490 -11.30 -11.18 -6.11
N VAL A 491 -11.64 -10.87 -4.84
CA VAL A 491 -13.01 -10.70 -4.39
C VAL A 491 -13.31 -9.19 -4.36
N ARG A 492 -13.86 -8.68 -5.44
CA ARG A 492 -14.33 -7.29 -5.59
C ARG A 492 -15.82 -7.25 -5.84
N PHE A 493 -16.42 -6.08 -5.58
CA PHE A 493 -17.85 -5.85 -5.71
C PHE A 493 -18.17 -4.60 -6.54
N ASP A 494 -17.29 -4.23 -7.45
CA ASP A 494 -17.47 -3.07 -8.32
C ASP A 494 -18.80 -3.18 -9.09
N GLY A 495 -19.61 -2.13 -9.00
CA GLY A 495 -20.94 -2.11 -9.59
C GLY A 495 -22.01 -2.98 -8.90
N ARG A 496 -21.70 -3.68 -7.79
CA ARG A 496 -22.68 -4.41 -6.98
C ARG A 496 -23.33 -3.51 -5.95
N VAL A 497 -24.58 -3.81 -5.62
CA VAL A 497 -25.36 -3.11 -4.60
C VAL A 497 -25.67 -4.07 -3.46
N ALA A 498 -25.29 -3.71 -2.25
CA ALA A 498 -25.50 -4.51 -1.06
C ALA A 498 -26.45 -3.82 -0.06
N VAL A 499 -27.37 -4.58 0.48
CA VAL A 499 -28.23 -4.20 1.60
C VAL A 499 -27.77 -4.96 2.84
N VAL A 500 -27.45 -4.24 3.92
CA VAL A 500 -27.05 -4.82 5.19
C VAL A 500 -28.00 -4.35 6.28
N THR A 501 -28.71 -5.28 6.92
CA THR A 501 -29.62 -4.96 8.03
C THR A 501 -28.91 -5.02 9.37
N GLY A 502 -29.26 -4.12 10.32
CA GLY A 502 -28.55 -3.99 11.58
C GLY A 502 -27.11 -3.53 11.38
N ALA A 503 -26.88 -2.61 10.43
CA ALA A 503 -25.55 -2.20 10.00
C ALA A 503 -25.00 -0.96 10.71
N GLY A 504 -25.74 -0.38 11.67
CA GLY A 504 -25.28 0.76 12.47
C GLY A 504 -24.20 0.41 13.51
N GLY A 505 -23.86 -0.88 13.70
CA GLY A 505 -22.84 -1.32 14.63
C GLY A 505 -22.44 -2.79 14.48
N GLY A 506 -21.45 -3.22 15.29
CA GLY A 506 -21.00 -4.61 15.38
C GLY A 506 -20.65 -5.23 14.03
N LEU A 507 -21.07 -6.49 13.82
CA LEU A 507 -20.82 -7.24 12.59
C LEU A 507 -21.36 -6.54 11.33
N GLY A 508 -22.58 -6.01 11.39
CA GLY A 508 -23.22 -5.37 10.25
C GLY A 508 -22.44 -4.16 9.75
N ARG A 509 -21.91 -3.32 10.67
CA ARG A 509 -21.03 -2.20 10.31
C ARG A 509 -19.75 -2.69 9.60
N ILE A 510 -19.10 -3.74 10.13
CA ILE A 510 -17.89 -4.29 9.51
C ILE A 510 -18.17 -4.83 8.10
N TYR A 511 -19.30 -5.53 7.91
CA TYR A 511 -19.70 -6.00 6.58
C TYR A 511 -19.91 -4.84 5.60
N ALA A 512 -20.62 -3.79 6.03
CA ALA A 512 -20.89 -2.63 5.21
C ALA A 512 -19.61 -1.90 4.79
N LEU A 513 -18.70 -1.66 5.72
CA LEU A 513 -17.41 -1.02 5.45
C LEU A 513 -16.52 -1.85 4.52
N GLU A 514 -16.39 -3.16 4.77
CA GLU A 514 -15.55 -4.04 3.96
C GLU A 514 -16.09 -4.27 2.55
N LEU A 515 -17.42 -4.35 2.37
CA LEU A 515 -18.05 -4.39 1.05
C LEU A 515 -17.82 -3.09 0.28
N ALA A 516 -17.99 -1.92 0.95
CA ALA A 516 -17.77 -0.61 0.35
C ALA A 516 -16.30 -0.42 -0.05
N ARG A 517 -15.33 -0.78 0.80
CA ARG A 517 -13.90 -0.73 0.51
C ARG A 517 -13.53 -1.53 -0.75
N ARG A 518 -14.29 -2.59 -1.04
CA ARG A 518 -14.12 -3.45 -2.22
C ARG A 518 -14.99 -3.06 -3.41
N GLY A 519 -15.64 -1.90 -3.37
CA GLY A 519 -16.33 -1.29 -4.50
C GLY A 519 -17.85 -1.49 -4.56
N ALA A 520 -18.50 -2.09 -3.53
CA ALA A 520 -19.94 -2.17 -3.46
C ALA A 520 -20.58 -0.81 -3.08
N LYS A 521 -21.78 -0.56 -3.60
CA LYS A 521 -22.67 0.51 -3.13
C LYS A 521 -23.56 -0.05 -2.01
N ILE A 522 -23.71 0.68 -0.91
CA ILE A 522 -24.26 0.10 0.33
C ILE A 522 -25.56 0.81 0.74
N VAL A 523 -26.58 0.04 1.09
CA VAL A 523 -27.69 0.50 1.93
C VAL A 523 -27.43 0.04 3.35
N VAL A 524 -27.20 0.99 4.24
CA VAL A 524 -26.98 0.79 5.67
C VAL A 524 -28.34 0.90 6.36
N ASN A 525 -28.95 -0.23 6.69
CA ASN A 525 -30.22 -0.23 7.42
C ASN A 525 -29.96 -0.45 8.91
N ASP A 526 -30.44 0.45 9.74
CA ASP A 526 -30.48 0.30 11.20
C ASP A 526 -31.59 1.14 11.81
N LEU A 527 -32.37 0.56 12.70
CA LEU A 527 -33.45 1.24 13.41
C LEU A 527 -32.93 2.13 14.56
N GLY A 528 -31.68 1.91 15.01
CA GLY A 528 -31.05 2.67 16.09
C GLY A 528 -31.63 2.40 17.47
N CYS A 529 -32.12 1.18 17.72
CA CYS A 529 -32.63 0.74 19.00
C CYS A 529 -31.52 0.34 19.99
N ASP A 530 -31.86 0.30 21.27
CA ASP A 530 -31.02 -0.22 22.34
C ASP A 530 -30.75 -1.74 22.17
N ARG A 531 -29.78 -2.25 22.98
CA ARG A 531 -29.37 -3.66 23.00
C ARG A 531 -30.52 -4.67 23.11
N ASN A 532 -31.60 -4.30 23.85
CA ASN A 532 -32.77 -5.16 24.09
C ASN A 532 -33.91 -4.95 23.08
N GLY A 533 -33.66 -4.20 22.02
CA GLY A 533 -34.65 -3.81 21.02
C GLY A 533 -35.69 -2.84 21.53
N SER A 534 -35.39 -2.10 22.61
CA SER A 534 -36.25 -1.05 23.18
C SER A 534 -35.76 0.34 22.72
N GLY A 535 -36.60 1.36 22.91
CA GLY A 535 -36.32 2.73 22.52
C GLY A 535 -37.07 3.16 21.26
N LYS A 536 -37.10 4.49 21.02
CA LYS A 536 -37.81 5.09 19.86
C LYS A 536 -37.01 4.99 18.54
N GLY A 537 -35.82 4.38 18.56
CA GLY A 537 -34.90 4.38 17.44
C GLY A 537 -34.14 5.72 17.29
N SER A 538 -33.06 5.69 16.51
CA SER A 538 -32.22 6.86 16.19
C SER A 538 -31.62 6.70 14.79
N THR A 539 -31.52 7.76 14.03
CA THR A 539 -30.90 7.78 12.69
C THR A 539 -29.37 7.73 12.78
N SER A 540 -28.79 8.21 13.87
CA SER A 540 -27.34 8.38 14.04
C SER A 540 -26.47 7.13 13.77
N PRO A 541 -26.84 5.90 14.19
CA PRO A 541 -25.98 4.74 13.92
C PRO A 541 -25.80 4.43 12.43
N ALA A 542 -26.88 4.47 11.65
CA ALA A 542 -26.81 4.27 10.20
C ALA A 542 -26.06 5.41 9.51
N ASP A 543 -26.35 6.66 9.90
CA ASP A 543 -25.72 7.84 9.31
C ASP A 543 -24.21 7.88 9.56
N ASN A 544 -23.76 7.50 10.74
CA ASN A 544 -22.33 7.40 11.07
C ASN A 544 -21.60 6.42 10.15
N VAL A 545 -22.16 5.25 9.91
CA VAL A 545 -21.56 4.24 9.01
C VAL A 545 -21.58 4.72 7.56
N VAL A 546 -22.63 5.40 7.12
CA VAL A 546 -22.67 6.01 5.79
C VAL A 546 -21.58 7.07 5.64
N GLN A 547 -21.38 7.89 6.67
CA GLN A 547 -20.31 8.89 6.67
C GLN A 547 -18.93 8.23 6.60
N GLU A 548 -18.66 7.19 7.40
CA GLU A 548 -17.41 6.42 7.33
C GLU A 548 -17.18 5.82 5.94
N ILE A 549 -18.21 5.27 5.29
CA ILE A 549 -18.10 4.73 3.93
C ILE A 549 -17.73 5.84 2.93
N ARG A 550 -18.33 7.03 3.05
CA ARG A 550 -18.03 8.18 2.18
C ARG A 550 -16.58 8.69 2.38
N GLU A 551 -16.10 8.71 3.61
CA GLU A 551 -14.72 9.06 3.93
C GLU A 551 -13.70 8.07 3.33
N LEU A 552 -14.09 6.81 3.19
CA LEU A 552 -13.32 5.79 2.46
C LEU A 552 -13.43 5.90 0.94
N GLY A 553 -14.19 6.88 0.42
CA GLY A 553 -14.43 7.07 -1.01
C GLY A 553 -15.51 6.15 -1.60
N GLY A 554 -16.31 5.46 -0.78
CA GLY A 554 -17.41 4.61 -1.19
C GLY A 554 -18.74 5.34 -1.32
N GLU A 555 -19.75 4.66 -1.89
CA GLU A 555 -21.11 5.17 -2.04
C GLU A 555 -22.06 4.44 -1.07
N ALA A 556 -22.80 5.19 -0.24
CA ALA A 556 -23.77 4.60 0.67
C ALA A 556 -24.95 5.53 0.96
N VAL A 557 -26.10 4.93 1.30
CA VAL A 557 -27.30 5.59 1.79
C VAL A 557 -27.77 4.93 3.08
N SER A 558 -28.30 5.74 3.99
CA SER A 558 -28.91 5.25 5.23
C SER A 558 -30.38 4.90 5.02
N ASN A 559 -30.87 3.92 5.78
CA ASN A 559 -32.28 3.53 5.86
C ASN A 559 -32.63 3.18 7.32
N TYR A 560 -33.78 3.62 7.79
CA TYR A 560 -34.21 3.49 9.19
C TYR A 560 -35.49 2.67 9.37
N ASP A 561 -35.95 2.00 8.28
CA ASP A 561 -37.17 1.19 8.32
C ASP A 561 -37.00 -0.05 9.20
N ASN A 562 -38.09 -0.45 9.83
CA ASN A 562 -38.16 -1.60 10.71
C ASN A 562 -38.34 -2.87 9.88
N VAL A 563 -37.39 -3.81 10.01
CA VAL A 563 -37.45 -5.13 9.34
C VAL A 563 -38.69 -5.97 9.70
N VAL A 564 -39.29 -5.75 10.87
CA VAL A 564 -40.40 -6.53 11.41
C VAL A 564 -41.68 -6.39 10.56
N THR A 565 -41.85 -5.28 9.90
CA THR A 565 -43.06 -5.04 9.09
C THR A 565 -42.82 -5.37 7.60
N PRO A 566 -43.78 -5.97 6.90
CA PRO A 566 -43.66 -6.19 5.45
C PRO A 566 -43.36 -4.92 4.67
N GLU A 567 -43.97 -3.80 5.07
CA GLU A 567 -43.72 -2.49 4.46
C GLU A 567 -42.30 -2.01 4.70
N GLY A 568 -41.75 -2.16 5.94
CA GLY A 568 -40.36 -1.82 6.24
C GLY A 568 -39.39 -2.65 5.43
N GLY A 569 -39.60 -3.98 5.31
CA GLY A 569 -38.81 -4.84 4.44
C GLY A 569 -38.79 -4.37 2.98
N LYS A 570 -39.93 -3.96 2.47
CA LYS A 570 -40.08 -3.39 1.10
C LYS A 570 -39.36 -2.05 0.97
N ASN A 571 -39.48 -1.15 1.94
CA ASN A 571 -38.85 0.17 1.92
C ASN A 571 -37.31 0.07 1.95
N ILE A 572 -36.74 -0.85 2.72
CA ILE A 572 -35.30 -1.11 2.77
C ILE A 572 -34.79 -1.46 1.35
N VAL A 573 -35.48 -2.35 0.65
CA VAL A 573 -35.11 -2.75 -0.71
C VAL A 573 -35.34 -1.64 -1.72
N THR A 574 -36.44 -0.91 -1.58
CA THR A 574 -36.80 0.24 -2.43
C THR A 574 -35.72 1.35 -2.31
N SER A 575 -35.14 1.56 -1.12
CA SER A 575 -34.03 2.51 -0.94
C SER A 575 -32.83 2.16 -1.81
N ALA A 576 -32.51 0.87 -1.93
CA ALA A 576 -31.43 0.40 -2.80
C ALA A 576 -31.75 0.60 -4.28
N VAL A 577 -32.98 0.28 -4.69
CA VAL A 577 -33.41 0.44 -6.07
C VAL A 577 -33.46 1.93 -6.46
N ASN A 578 -33.98 2.80 -5.61
CA ASN A 578 -34.03 4.23 -5.86
C ASN A 578 -32.63 4.89 -5.93
N ALA A 579 -31.73 4.49 -5.04
CA ALA A 579 -30.40 5.08 -5.00
C ALA A 579 -29.43 4.50 -6.06
N PHE A 580 -29.54 3.19 -6.34
CA PHE A 580 -28.52 2.46 -7.10
C PHE A 580 -29.09 1.56 -8.21
N GLY A 581 -30.39 1.51 -8.40
CA GLY A 581 -31.08 0.82 -9.51
C GLY A 581 -31.30 -0.68 -9.31
N LYS A 582 -30.72 -1.34 -8.28
CA LYS A 582 -30.79 -2.79 -8.09
C LYS A 582 -30.45 -3.24 -6.68
N VAL A 583 -30.55 -4.55 -6.42
CA VAL A 583 -30.00 -5.23 -5.26
C VAL A 583 -29.29 -6.51 -5.74
N ASP A 584 -27.99 -6.64 -5.45
CA ASP A 584 -27.19 -7.83 -5.78
C ASP A 584 -26.90 -8.69 -4.55
N ILE A 585 -26.74 -8.05 -3.37
CA ILE A 585 -26.34 -8.71 -2.12
C ILE A 585 -27.29 -8.29 -1.01
N LEU A 586 -27.74 -9.26 -0.22
CA LEU A 586 -28.51 -9.04 1.00
C LEU A 586 -27.86 -9.75 2.17
N ILE A 587 -27.52 -9.03 3.24
CA ILE A 587 -27.04 -9.58 4.50
C ILE A 587 -28.08 -9.33 5.58
N ASN A 588 -28.81 -10.37 5.96
CA ASN A 588 -29.75 -10.36 7.07
C ASN A 588 -28.97 -10.54 8.38
N ASN A 589 -28.64 -9.41 9.04
CA ASN A 589 -27.83 -9.39 10.24
C ASN A 589 -28.55 -8.76 11.45
N ALA A 590 -29.63 -8.00 11.23
CA ALA A 590 -30.39 -7.36 12.30
C ALA A 590 -30.83 -8.34 13.39
N GLY A 591 -30.67 -7.95 14.66
CA GLY A 591 -31.03 -8.78 15.76
C GLY A 591 -30.70 -8.24 17.16
N PHE A 592 -31.35 -8.78 18.15
CA PHE A 592 -31.14 -8.52 19.58
C PHE A 592 -31.46 -9.74 20.43
N LEU A 593 -31.17 -9.70 21.75
CA LEU A 593 -31.41 -10.80 22.70
C LEU A 593 -32.42 -10.41 23.78
N ARG A 594 -33.27 -11.38 24.15
CA ARG A 594 -34.14 -11.36 25.34
C ARG A 594 -34.12 -12.73 25.98
N ASP A 595 -33.02 -13.04 26.64
CA ASP A 595 -32.73 -14.36 27.22
C ASP A 595 -33.49 -14.61 28.51
N LYS A 596 -34.19 -15.72 28.60
CA LYS A 596 -34.89 -16.25 29.78
C LYS A 596 -34.87 -17.77 29.74
N SER A 597 -34.78 -18.39 30.91
CA SER A 597 -34.99 -19.83 30.96
C SER A 597 -36.41 -20.17 30.45
N PHE A 598 -36.60 -21.35 29.88
CA PHE A 598 -37.86 -21.71 29.21
C PHE A 598 -39.10 -21.49 30.07
N LEU A 599 -39.03 -21.87 31.34
CA LEU A 599 -40.15 -21.67 32.29
C LEU A 599 -40.45 -20.21 32.64
N LYS A 600 -39.51 -19.30 32.33
CA LYS A 600 -39.65 -17.85 32.55
C LYS A 600 -39.78 -17.07 31.23
N MET A 601 -39.93 -17.80 30.12
CA MET A 601 -40.02 -17.24 28.78
C MET A 601 -41.47 -16.81 28.50
N GLU A 602 -41.76 -15.54 28.67
CA GLU A 602 -43.09 -14.97 28.42
C GLU A 602 -43.22 -14.49 26.94
N PRO A 603 -44.45 -14.34 26.44
CA PRO A 603 -44.67 -13.89 25.06
C PRO A 603 -43.97 -12.59 24.68
N GLU A 604 -43.79 -11.66 25.64
CA GLU A 604 -43.07 -10.39 25.47
C GLU A 604 -41.57 -10.56 25.25
N ASN A 605 -41.01 -11.70 25.67
CA ASN A 605 -39.63 -12.07 25.39
C ASN A 605 -39.50 -12.94 24.13
N TRP A 606 -40.50 -13.76 23.85
CA TRP A 606 -40.55 -14.69 22.74
C TRP A 606 -40.80 -14.01 21.40
N LYS A 607 -41.95 -13.36 21.29
CA LYS A 607 -42.46 -12.82 20.03
C LYS A 607 -41.52 -11.80 19.37
N PRO A 608 -41.00 -10.77 20.07
CA PRO A 608 -40.16 -9.77 19.41
C PRO A 608 -38.84 -10.34 18.87
N VAL A 609 -38.29 -11.39 19.51
CA VAL A 609 -37.05 -12.05 19.00
C VAL A 609 -37.35 -12.77 17.70
N LEU A 610 -38.44 -13.52 17.62
CA LEU A 610 -38.85 -14.16 16.36
C LEU A 610 -39.17 -13.13 15.29
N ASP A 611 -39.86 -12.06 15.67
CA ASP A 611 -40.27 -11.01 14.71
C ASP A 611 -39.07 -10.34 14.05
N VAL A 612 -38.02 -10.02 14.79
CA VAL A 612 -36.82 -9.38 14.18
C VAL A 612 -35.97 -10.40 13.43
N HIS A 613 -35.62 -11.52 14.09
CA HIS A 613 -34.62 -12.45 13.52
C HIS A 613 -35.17 -13.28 12.37
N LEU A 614 -36.41 -13.77 12.46
CA LEU A 614 -36.99 -14.68 11.46
C LEU A 614 -37.94 -13.93 10.52
N ASN A 615 -38.99 -13.26 11.07
CA ASN A 615 -39.95 -12.55 10.26
C ASN A 615 -39.32 -11.35 9.55
N GLY A 616 -38.39 -10.64 10.22
CA GLY A 616 -37.68 -9.54 9.63
C GLY A 616 -36.78 -9.97 8.46
N ALA A 617 -36.03 -11.06 8.64
CA ALA A 617 -35.23 -11.62 7.56
C ALA A 617 -36.12 -12.08 6.39
N TYR A 618 -37.29 -12.68 6.66
CA TYR A 618 -38.25 -13.03 5.62
C TYR A 618 -38.74 -11.81 4.87
N ASN A 619 -39.16 -10.76 5.56
CA ASN A 619 -39.72 -9.55 4.94
C ASN A 619 -38.74 -8.88 3.97
N VAL A 620 -37.50 -8.68 4.41
CA VAL A 620 -36.46 -8.05 3.58
C VAL A 620 -36.07 -8.97 2.42
N THR A 621 -35.90 -10.28 2.70
CA THR A 621 -35.53 -11.26 1.67
C THR A 621 -36.62 -11.39 0.61
N HIS A 622 -37.88 -11.42 0.99
CA HIS A 622 -39.02 -11.53 0.05
C HIS A 622 -39.04 -10.35 -0.94
N ALA A 623 -38.77 -9.13 -0.47
CA ALA A 623 -38.69 -7.95 -1.34
C ALA A 623 -37.43 -8.00 -2.22
N ALA A 624 -36.26 -8.33 -1.65
CA ALA A 624 -34.99 -8.39 -2.38
C ALA A 624 -34.96 -9.51 -3.43
N PHE A 625 -35.52 -10.67 -3.12
CA PHE A 625 -35.57 -11.81 -4.01
C PHE A 625 -36.29 -11.52 -5.34
N LYS A 626 -37.31 -10.69 -5.33
CA LYS A 626 -38.00 -10.24 -6.54
C LYS A 626 -37.07 -9.43 -7.46
N VAL A 627 -36.34 -8.46 -6.90
CA VAL A 627 -35.39 -7.63 -7.63
C VAL A 627 -34.22 -8.49 -8.14
N MET A 628 -33.67 -9.37 -7.29
CA MET A 628 -32.60 -10.30 -7.67
C MET A 628 -33.01 -11.26 -8.78
N LYS A 629 -34.27 -11.73 -8.77
CA LYS A 629 -34.80 -12.59 -9.83
C LYS A 629 -34.86 -11.85 -11.16
N GLU A 630 -35.32 -10.62 -11.18
CA GLU A 630 -35.39 -9.77 -12.37
C GLU A 630 -33.98 -9.48 -12.92
N ASN A 631 -33.00 -9.28 -12.05
CA ASN A 631 -31.62 -9.02 -12.43
C ASN A 631 -30.81 -10.28 -12.77
N GLY A 632 -31.32 -11.49 -12.53
CA GLY A 632 -30.62 -12.75 -12.79
C GLY A 632 -29.38 -12.96 -11.91
N TYR A 633 -29.34 -12.32 -10.74
CA TYR A 633 -28.21 -12.41 -9.80
C TYR A 633 -28.65 -12.09 -8.37
N GLY A 634 -28.20 -12.88 -7.40
CA GLY A 634 -28.40 -12.61 -5.98
C GLY A 634 -27.45 -13.39 -5.08
N ARG A 635 -27.03 -12.75 -3.98
CA ARG A 635 -26.26 -13.38 -2.88
C ARG A 635 -26.94 -13.00 -1.58
N ILE A 636 -27.42 -13.98 -0.87
CA ILE A 636 -28.17 -13.79 0.38
C ILE A 636 -27.44 -14.50 1.51
N ILE A 637 -27.07 -13.76 2.55
CA ILE A 637 -26.46 -14.29 3.76
C ILE A 637 -27.42 -14.13 4.91
N MET A 638 -27.70 -15.23 5.58
CA MET A 638 -28.52 -15.29 6.78
C MET A 638 -27.65 -15.49 8.01
N THR A 639 -27.79 -14.62 9.02
CA THR A 639 -27.01 -14.74 10.24
C THR A 639 -27.72 -15.67 11.23
N THR A 640 -27.32 -16.95 11.24
CA THR A 640 -27.75 -17.94 12.25
C THR A 640 -26.85 -17.81 13.51
N SER A 641 -26.72 -18.83 14.32
CA SER A 641 -25.93 -18.83 15.55
C SER A 641 -25.59 -20.26 15.98
N ALA A 642 -24.48 -20.45 16.70
CA ALA A 642 -24.20 -21.69 17.42
C ALA A 642 -25.35 -22.09 18.38
N ALA A 643 -26.01 -21.10 19.01
CA ALA A 643 -27.20 -21.34 19.82
C ALA A 643 -28.35 -21.93 19.01
N GLY A 644 -28.51 -21.53 17.74
CA GLY A 644 -29.49 -22.14 16.84
C GLY A 644 -29.13 -23.54 16.43
N LEU A 645 -27.86 -23.81 16.17
CA LEU A 645 -27.38 -25.10 15.69
C LEU A 645 -27.28 -26.17 16.80
N TYR A 646 -26.83 -25.77 18.00
CA TYR A 646 -26.45 -26.68 19.08
C TYR A 646 -27.22 -26.47 20.36
N GLY A 647 -28.07 -25.44 20.46
CA GLY A 647 -28.78 -25.03 21.65
C GLY A 647 -27.93 -24.20 22.62
N ASN A 648 -28.58 -23.39 23.43
CA ASN A 648 -27.97 -22.68 24.54
C ASN A 648 -28.98 -22.41 25.64
N PHE A 649 -28.59 -22.53 26.90
CA PHE A 649 -29.50 -22.34 28.05
C PHE A 649 -30.03 -20.90 28.05
N GLY A 650 -31.35 -20.76 28.22
CA GLY A 650 -32.03 -19.46 28.32
C GLY A 650 -32.29 -18.77 26.98
N GLN A 651 -31.97 -19.40 25.83
CA GLN A 651 -32.09 -18.82 24.50
C GLN A 651 -33.09 -19.54 23.58
N THR A 652 -34.15 -20.10 24.11
CA THR A 652 -35.11 -20.90 23.36
C THR A 652 -35.76 -20.12 22.21
N ASN A 653 -36.15 -18.83 22.43
CA ASN A 653 -36.68 -17.93 21.46
C ASN A 653 -35.65 -17.64 20.35
N TYR A 654 -34.43 -17.29 20.75
CA TYR A 654 -33.34 -16.96 19.84
C TYR A 654 -32.89 -18.19 19.02
N ALA A 655 -32.71 -19.33 19.67
CA ALA A 655 -32.33 -20.57 19.01
C ALA A 655 -33.37 -21.01 17.97
N ALA A 656 -34.66 -20.94 18.32
CA ALA A 656 -35.77 -21.25 17.40
C ALA A 656 -35.74 -20.30 16.15
N ALA A 657 -35.58 -19.01 16.36
CA ALA A 657 -35.50 -18.03 15.26
C ALA A 657 -34.29 -18.28 14.37
N LYS A 658 -33.12 -18.53 14.97
CA LYS A 658 -31.86 -18.75 14.23
C LYS A 658 -31.81 -20.07 13.47
N MET A 659 -32.43 -21.12 13.99
CA MET A 659 -32.61 -22.39 13.25
C MET A 659 -33.67 -22.24 12.16
N GLY A 660 -34.71 -21.42 12.37
CA GLY A 660 -35.69 -21.06 11.34
C GLY A 660 -35.07 -20.43 10.10
N LEU A 661 -33.99 -19.65 10.24
CA LEU A 661 -33.23 -19.10 9.11
C LEU A 661 -32.54 -20.20 8.27
N VAL A 662 -32.10 -21.29 8.90
CA VAL A 662 -31.54 -22.44 8.17
C VAL A 662 -32.62 -23.11 7.33
N GLY A 663 -33.84 -23.26 7.86
CA GLY A 663 -35.00 -23.75 7.13
C GLY A 663 -35.36 -22.85 5.93
N LEU A 664 -35.38 -21.54 6.15
CA LEU A 664 -35.63 -20.55 5.09
C LEU A 664 -34.56 -20.63 3.99
N MET A 665 -33.29 -20.70 4.35
CA MET A 665 -32.17 -20.90 3.41
C MET A 665 -32.35 -22.16 2.58
N ASN A 666 -32.68 -23.29 3.21
CA ASN A 666 -32.83 -24.58 2.54
C ASN A 666 -33.89 -24.57 1.44
N THR A 667 -34.97 -23.81 1.60
CA THR A 667 -35.99 -23.65 0.58
C THR A 667 -35.56 -22.64 -0.49
N LEU A 668 -35.04 -21.49 -0.09
CA LEU A 668 -34.66 -20.44 -1.03
C LEU A 668 -33.48 -20.81 -1.94
N LYS A 669 -32.57 -21.70 -1.50
CA LYS A 669 -31.49 -22.21 -2.39
C LYS A 669 -32.05 -22.96 -3.59
N ILE A 670 -33.18 -23.65 -3.44
CA ILE A 670 -33.86 -24.40 -4.50
C ILE A 670 -34.60 -23.44 -5.44
N GLU A 671 -35.42 -22.55 -4.86
CA GLU A 671 -36.19 -21.57 -5.63
C GLU A 671 -35.33 -20.57 -6.39
N GLY A 672 -34.17 -20.20 -5.83
CA GLY A 672 -33.24 -19.25 -6.39
C GLY A 672 -32.30 -19.83 -7.46
N ALA A 673 -32.12 -21.14 -7.53
CA ALA A 673 -31.11 -21.80 -8.34
C ALA A 673 -31.15 -21.37 -9.81
N LYS A 674 -32.34 -21.37 -10.44
CA LYS A 674 -32.51 -20.99 -11.86
C LYS A 674 -32.30 -19.50 -12.17
N TYR A 675 -32.20 -18.65 -11.14
CA TYR A 675 -32.02 -17.21 -11.26
C TYR A 675 -30.63 -16.75 -10.80
N ASN A 676 -29.68 -17.70 -10.57
CA ASN A 676 -28.36 -17.44 -10.01
C ASN A 676 -28.40 -16.72 -8.64
N ILE A 677 -29.43 -17.03 -7.85
CA ILE A 677 -29.55 -16.55 -6.47
C ILE A 677 -29.03 -17.64 -5.54
N LYS A 678 -27.98 -17.32 -4.78
CA LYS A 678 -27.34 -18.23 -3.83
C LYS A 678 -27.61 -17.77 -2.41
N VAL A 679 -27.98 -18.70 -1.54
CA VAL A 679 -28.39 -18.41 -0.16
C VAL A 679 -27.56 -19.29 0.78
N ASN A 680 -26.83 -18.67 1.72
CA ASN A 680 -26.05 -19.37 2.73
C ASN A 680 -26.30 -18.80 4.12
N THR A 681 -25.99 -19.56 5.16
CA THR A 681 -26.05 -19.11 6.54
C THR A 681 -24.68 -19.06 7.19
N ILE A 682 -24.49 -18.09 8.09
CA ILE A 682 -23.30 -17.95 8.90
C ILE A 682 -23.67 -17.98 10.38
N ALA A 683 -22.96 -18.78 11.18
CA ALA A 683 -22.99 -18.80 12.63
C ALA A 683 -21.75 -18.09 13.15
N PRO A 684 -21.82 -16.76 13.40
CA PRO A 684 -20.67 -15.99 13.81
C PRO A 684 -20.32 -16.20 15.27
N LEU A 685 -19.02 -16.20 15.57
CA LEU A 685 -18.47 -16.13 16.91
C LEU A 685 -17.67 -14.82 17.02
N ALA A 686 -18.32 -13.75 17.49
CA ALA A 686 -17.76 -12.41 17.51
C ALA A 686 -18.11 -11.65 18.78
N ALA A 687 -17.18 -10.85 19.26
CA ALA A 687 -17.40 -9.88 20.31
C ALA A 687 -18.39 -8.81 19.83
N SER A 688 -19.43 -8.60 20.59
CA SER A 688 -20.45 -7.60 20.32
C SER A 688 -21.10 -7.17 21.64
N ARG A 689 -21.87 -6.11 21.60
CA ARG A 689 -22.71 -5.70 22.75
C ARG A 689 -23.63 -6.83 23.27
N LEU A 690 -23.86 -7.85 22.44
CA LEU A 690 -24.70 -9.00 22.79
C LEU A 690 -23.96 -10.11 23.57
N THR A 691 -22.64 -10.17 23.50
CA THR A 691 -21.78 -11.21 24.08
C THR A 691 -20.90 -10.75 25.22
N GLU A 692 -20.84 -9.42 25.48
CA GLU A 692 -19.94 -8.81 26.46
C GLU A 692 -20.12 -9.32 27.88
N ASP A 693 -21.38 -9.46 28.38
CA ASP A 693 -21.66 -9.87 29.75
C ASP A 693 -21.60 -11.38 29.99
N VAL A 694 -21.48 -12.19 28.92
CA VAL A 694 -21.59 -13.66 29.00
C VAL A 694 -20.30 -14.38 28.60
N THR A 695 -19.28 -13.61 28.17
CA THR A 695 -18.01 -14.18 27.69
C THR A 695 -16.85 -13.73 28.60
N PRO A 696 -15.96 -14.65 29.05
CA PRO A 696 -14.77 -14.27 29.80
C PRO A 696 -13.92 -13.25 29.04
N PRO A 697 -13.35 -12.23 29.72
CA PRO A 697 -12.60 -11.14 29.05
C PRO A 697 -11.49 -11.64 28.10
N GLU A 698 -10.73 -12.65 28.49
CA GLU A 698 -9.64 -13.23 27.68
C GLU A 698 -10.12 -13.87 26.37
N ILE A 699 -11.36 -14.38 26.34
CA ILE A 699 -11.98 -14.93 25.14
C ILE A 699 -12.61 -13.81 24.33
N PHE A 700 -13.26 -12.86 25.00
CA PHE A 700 -13.91 -11.71 24.36
C PHE A 700 -12.94 -10.88 23.51
N GLU A 701 -11.72 -10.62 23.98
CA GLU A 701 -10.67 -9.93 23.24
C GLU A 701 -10.24 -10.66 21.95
N LYS A 702 -10.37 -12.00 21.92
CA LYS A 702 -10.05 -12.83 20.75
C LYS A 702 -11.19 -12.90 19.72
N MET A 703 -12.41 -12.54 20.14
CA MET A 703 -13.62 -12.62 19.31
C MET A 703 -13.85 -11.39 18.43
N LYS A 704 -12.79 -10.83 17.81
CA LYS A 704 -12.91 -9.65 16.96
C LYS A 704 -13.88 -9.89 15.79
N PRO A 705 -14.85 -8.99 15.55
CA PRO A 705 -15.83 -9.12 14.46
C PRO A 705 -15.18 -9.21 13.08
N GLU A 706 -13.99 -8.64 12.91
CA GLU A 706 -13.21 -8.65 11.67
C GLU A 706 -12.83 -10.08 11.23
N PHE A 707 -12.78 -11.06 12.12
CA PHE A 707 -12.56 -12.46 11.76
C PHE A 707 -13.73 -13.09 11.02
N VAL A 708 -14.94 -12.54 11.12
CA VAL A 708 -16.14 -13.10 10.49
C VAL A 708 -16.32 -12.54 9.07
N ALA A 709 -16.00 -11.26 8.86
CA ALA A 709 -16.24 -10.56 7.61
C ALA A 709 -15.64 -11.24 6.36
N PRO A 710 -14.41 -11.79 6.37
CA PRO A 710 -13.83 -12.41 5.16
C PRO A 710 -14.68 -13.54 4.58
N LEU A 711 -15.31 -14.36 5.43
CA LEU A 711 -16.17 -15.43 4.95
C LEU A 711 -17.49 -14.90 4.39
N VAL A 712 -18.09 -13.90 5.04
CA VAL A 712 -19.33 -13.27 4.55
C VAL A 712 -19.08 -12.61 3.19
N LEU A 713 -17.97 -11.91 3.02
CA LEU A 713 -17.60 -11.31 1.75
C LEU A 713 -17.38 -12.38 0.66
N TYR A 714 -16.65 -13.46 0.97
CA TYR A 714 -16.46 -14.53 0.02
C TYR A 714 -17.79 -15.16 -0.42
N LEU A 715 -18.68 -15.47 0.54
CA LEU A 715 -20.02 -16.02 0.24
C LEU A 715 -20.91 -15.05 -0.55
N SER A 716 -20.67 -13.75 -0.42
CA SER A 716 -21.38 -12.69 -1.15
C SER A 716 -20.80 -12.42 -2.54
N SER A 717 -19.64 -13.00 -2.86
CA SER A 717 -18.91 -12.73 -4.10
C SER A 717 -19.41 -13.59 -5.27
N GLU A 718 -19.04 -13.18 -6.47
CA GLU A 718 -19.24 -13.94 -7.70
C GLU A 718 -18.36 -15.22 -7.74
N ALA A 719 -17.20 -15.19 -7.08
CA ALA A 719 -16.27 -16.31 -6.99
C ALA A 719 -16.80 -17.49 -6.16
N CYS A 720 -17.83 -17.29 -5.34
CA CYS A 720 -18.42 -18.35 -4.53
C CYS A 720 -19.52 -19.10 -5.30
N ASP A 721 -19.34 -20.40 -5.46
CA ASP A 721 -20.31 -21.31 -6.09
C ASP A 721 -21.28 -21.97 -5.11
N LYS A 722 -21.05 -21.83 -3.79
CA LYS A 722 -21.81 -22.51 -2.74
C LYS A 722 -23.18 -21.88 -2.51
N THR A 723 -24.18 -22.73 -2.29
CA THR A 723 -25.52 -22.39 -1.83
C THR A 723 -26.04 -23.45 -0.90
N GLY A 724 -26.85 -23.08 0.08
CA GLY A 724 -27.45 -24.01 1.05
C GLY A 724 -26.48 -24.54 2.10
N ALA A 725 -25.42 -23.83 2.37
CA ALA A 725 -24.41 -24.25 3.34
C ALA A 725 -24.47 -23.38 4.62
N ILE A 726 -24.11 -24.01 5.72
CA ILE A 726 -24.00 -23.39 7.05
C ILE A 726 -22.52 -23.31 7.41
N PHE A 727 -22.03 -22.13 7.81
CA PHE A 727 -20.64 -21.94 8.17
C PHE A 727 -20.50 -21.34 9.57
N ASN A 728 -19.58 -21.88 10.38
CA ASN A 728 -19.08 -21.24 11.57
C ASN A 728 -17.90 -20.34 11.22
N ALA A 729 -17.83 -19.14 11.82
CA ALA A 729 -16.72 -18.21 11.63
C ALA A 729 -16.45 -17.38 12.88
N GLY A 730 -15.21 -17.32 13.31
CA GLY A 730 -14.76 -16.48 14.42
C GLY A 730 -13.36 -16.88 14.90
N MET A 731 -12.66 -15.96 15.54
CA MET A 731 -11.30 -16.14 16.09
C MET A 731 -10.29 -16.77 15.11
N GLY A 732 -10.44 -16.49 13.80
CA GLY A 732 -9.59 -17.09 12.76
C GLY A 732 -9.94 -18.51 12.36
N TYR A 733 -10.97 -19.12 12.95
CA TYR A 733 -11.45 -20.45 12.66
C TYR A 733 -12.69 -20.42 11.76
N PHE A 734 -12.70 -21.26 10.73
CA PHE A 734 -13.80 -21.42 9.79
C PHE A 734 -14.11 -22.89 9.58
N SER A 735 -15.38 -23.27 9.69
CA SER A 735 -15.82 -24.66 9.44
C SER A 735 -17.21 -24.69 8.83
N ARG A 736 -17.53 -25.80 8.18
CA ARG A 736 -18.87 -26.07 7.70
C ARG A 736 -19.64 -26.89 8.75
N ALA A 737 -20.88 -26.50 8.98
CA ALA A 737 -21.87 -27.32 9.68
C ALA A 737 -22.89 -27.87 8.68
N ALA A 738 -23.49 -29.02 8.98
CA ALA A 738 -24.49 -29.65 8.12
C ALA A 738 -25.50 -30.46 8.95
N VAL A 739 -26.71 -30.63 8.40
CA VAL A 739 -27.69 -31.58 8.90
C VAL A 739 -27.47 -32.89 8.14
N LEU A 740 -27.19 -33.97 8.89
CA LEU A 740 -26.92 -35.27 8.33
C LEU A 740 -28.06 -36.24 8.62
N THR A 741 -28.32 -37.14 7.70
CA THR A 741 -29.27 -38.23 7.84
C THR A 741 -28.52 -39.56 7.75
N GLY A 742 -28.60 -40.35 8.81
CA GLY A 742 -28.04 -41.70 8.85
C GLY A 742 -28.72 -42.63 7.84
N LEU A 743 -28.03 -43.71 7.48
CA LEU A 743 -28.57 -44.69 6.51
C LEU A 743 -29.81 -45.41 7.04
N GLY A 744 -29.88 -45.55 8.36
CA GLY A 744 -31.02 -46.21 9.01
C GLY A 744 -31.22 -47.67 8.58
N ILE A 745 -32.41 -48.14 8.76
CA ILE A 745 -32.82 -49.51 8.42
C ILE A 745 -34.31 -49.54 8.07
N LYS A 746 -34.74 -50.39 7.14
CA LYS A 746 -36.13 -50.56 6.78
C LYS A 746 -36.68 -51.83 7.46
N LEU A 747 -37.66 -51.66 8.36
CA LEU A 747 -38.23 -52.66 9.25
C LEU A 747 -39.70 -52.98 8.89
N GLY A 748 -40.06 -53.20 7.68
CA GLY A 748 -41.41 -53.53 7.31
C GLY A 748 -41.84 -52.97 5.96
N ASP A 749 -43.09 -53.32 5.60
CA ASP A 749 -43.75 -52.90 4.37
C ASP A 749 -45.25 -52.54 4.68
N PRO A 750 -46.01 -52.05 3.68
CA PRO A 750 -47.42 -51.66 3.89
C PRO A 750 -48.32 -52.79 4.44
N SER A 751 -47.90 -54.04 4.30
CA SER A 751 -48.67 -55.21 4.78
C SER A 751 -48.22 -55.72 6.15
N ASN A 752 -46.98 -55.32 6.58
CA ASN A 752 -46.39 -55.76 7.83
C ASN A 752 -45.72 -54.54 8.54
N LEU A 753 -46.47 -53.89 9.40
CA LEU A 753 -46.04 -52.70 10.14
C LEU A 753 -45.10 -53.10 11.28
N PRO A 754 -43.97 -52.36 11.49
CA PRO A 754 -43.05 -52.65 12.58
C PRO A 754 -43.65 -52.33 13.94
N THR A 755 -43.24 -53.15 14.94
CA THR A 755 -43.65 -52.95 16.34
C THR A 755 -42.61 -52.12 17.11
N PRO A 756 -42.99 -51.51 18.26
CA PRO A 756 -42.01 -50.80 19.13
C PRO A 756 -40.84 -51.68 19.55
N GLU A 757 -41.07 -52.97 19.78
CA GLU A 757 -40.04 -53.93 20.18
C GLU A 757 -39.02 -54.18 19.06
N GLN A 758 -39.46 -54.22 17.79
CA GLN A 758 -38.56 -54.31 16.64
C GLN A 758 -37.72 -53.02 16.47
N ILE A 759 -38.26 -51.84 16.83
CA ILE A 759 -37.49 -50.62 16.86
C ILE A 759 -36.41 -50.73 17.98
N GLU A 760 -36.76 -51.20 19.18
CA GLU A 760 -35.82 -51.36 20.29
C GLU A 760 -34.69 -52.33 19.91
N GLU A 761 -35.00 -53.47 19.34
CA GLU A 761 -34.01 -54.46 18.90
C GLU A 761 -33.03 -53.93 17.88
N ASN A 762 -33.47 -53.00 17.03
CA ASN A 762 -32.66 -52.42 15.94
C ASN A 762 -32.18 -51.01 16.29
N TRP A 763 -32.33 -50.52 17.52
CA TRP A 763 -32.05 -49.16 17.93
C TRP A 763 -30.64 -48.69 17.57
N GLN A 764 -29.61 -49.56 17.70
CA GLN A 764 -28.23 -49.20 17.40
C GLN A 764 -28.02 -48.85 15.92
N LYS A 765 -28.69 -49.60 15.00
CA LYS A 765 -28.62 -49.34 13.56
C LYS A 765 -29.38 -48.04 13.20
N ILE A 766 -30.57 -47.86 13.79
CA ILE A 766 -31.42 -46.67 13.60
C ILE A 766 -30.69 -45.41 14.08
N ASN A 767 -29.97 -45.46 15.21
CA ASN A 767 -29.28 -44.33 15.83
C ASN A 767 -27.86 -44.11 15.26
N SER A 768 -27.39 -44.91 14.30
CA SER A 768 -26.06 -44.77 13.73
C SER A 768 -26.01 -43.66 12.73
N LEU A 769 -24.95 -42.85 12.81
CA LEU A 769 -24.58 -41.86 11.79
C LEU A 769 -23.47 -42.37 10.86
N GLU A 770 -23.09 -43.65 10.94
CA GLU A 770 -22.09 -44.21 10.04
C GLU A 770 -22.65 -44.20 8.60
N GLY A 771 -21.86 -43.63 7.69
CA GLY A 771 -22.28 -43.44 6.29
C GLY A 771 -23.34 -42.35 6.08
N ALA A 772 -23.64 -41.53 7.10
CA ALA A 772 -24.64 -40.45 7.04
C ALA A 772 -24.40 -39.50 5.86
N LYS A 773 -25.48 -39.03 5.24
CA LYS A 773 -25.47 -38.12 4.09
C LYS A 773 -26.17 -36.81 4.38
N GLU A 774 -25.69 -35.76 3.74
CA GLU A 774 -26.39 -34.48 3.68
C GLU A 774 -27.41 -34.52 2.54
N MET A 775 -28.67 -34.22 2.86
CA MET A 775 -29.74 -34.18 1.86
C MET A 775 -29.86 -32.82 1.18
N TYR A 776 -29.95 -32.82 -0.15
CA TYR A 776 -30.12 -31.59 -0.90
C TYR A 776 -31.51 -30.95 -0.68
N ASP A 777 -32.53 -31.77 -0.69
CA ASP A 777 -33.95 -31.38 -0.47
C ASP A 777 -34.75 -32.51 0.13
N ALA A 778 -36.03 -32.28 0.37
CA ALA A 778 -36.95 -33.26 0.94
C ALA A 778 -37.17 -34.49 0.01
N ASN A 779 -37.15 -34.26 -1.31
CA ASN A 779 -37.32 -35.37 -2.26
C ASN A 779 -36.12 -36.33 -2.22
N ALA A 780 -34.91 -35.81 -2.12
CA ALA A 780 -33.71 -36.64 -1.97
C ALA A 780 -33.77 -37.53 -0.69
N ALA A 781 -34.33 -36.99 0.41
CA ALA A 781 -34.56 -37.74 1.63
C ALA A 781 -35.64 -38.84 1.45
N ILE A 782 -36.74 -38.53 0.79
CA ILE A 782 -37.80 -39.47 0.47
C ILE A 782 -37.28 -40.61 -0.43
N LEU A 783 -36.51 -40.26 -1.47
CA LEU A 783 -35.92 -41.28 -2.37
C LEU A 783 -34.95 -42.23 -1.62
N MET A 784 -34.12 -41.65 -0.73
CA MET A 784 -33.22 -42.49 0.09
C MET A 784 -33.98 -43.47 0.96
N LEU A 785 -35.11 -43.07 1.56
CA LEU A 785 -35.97 -43.96 2.36
C LEU A 785 -36.69 -45.01 1.49
N ALA A 786 -37.10 -44.62 0.29
CA ALA A 786 -37.81 -45.56 -0.64
C ALA A 786 -36.87 -46.66 -1.19
N ASP A 787 -35.64 -46.31 -1.51
CA ASP A 787 -34.65 -47.20 -2.13
C ASP A 787 -33.87 -48.04 -1.11
N SER A 788 -34.11 -47.87 0.18
CA SER A 788 -33.46 -48.67 1.22
C SER A 788 -33.96 -50.12 1.14
N PRO A 789 -33.07 -51.13 1.00
CA PRO A 789 -33.51 -52.51 0.98
C PRO A 789 -34.20 -52.86 2.32
N ALA A 790 -35.34 -53.57 2.23
CA ALA A 790 -35.93 -54.18 3.40
C ALA A 790 -35.03 -55.33 3.91
N LEU A 791 -34.91 -55.49 5.24
CA LEU A 791 -34.23 -56.60 5.87
C LEU A 791 -35.00 -57.87 5.60
#